data_c0980a81d5444d0db2ba3b838d7ab6fc
#
_entry.id   c0980a81d5444d0db2ba3b838d7ab6fc
#
_cell.length_a   1.000
_cell.length_b   1.000
_cell.length_c   1.000
_cell.angle_alpha   90.00
_cell.angle_beta   90.00
_cell.angle_gamma   90.00
#
_symmetry.space_group_name_H-M   'P 1'
#
loop_
_entity.id
_entity.type
_entity.pdbx_description
1 polymer ?
#
loop_
_entity_poly.entity_id
_entity_poly.type
_entity_poly.pdbx_seq_one_letter_code
_entity_poly.pdbx_strand_id
1 'polypeptide(L)'
;MTLALVAAVILHLLPVQPLRSSRVVPRGSPPHRLMMCKQEADPQPALDWIRTLDTLITRGLDTVEDAFLLARRVADKSVDPIDCLEAWEDATDPRPRLLIIGSGWGAHALVKIVDADLFRCLVISPRSYFVFTPMLAASSVGTVEYRSITEPMRASNPRAAFIQGVVEDLDPITRRAAVCIGDADGKEADGKEEEGPCRQVYYDICVYAAGVRSSASNIPGVIEHCKFLKELSDAQALRRSVASALERASAPGLSEEERRRMLTFVVVGGGPTGVEYCGELSDFLVDAVQRLYPPLVPYAQVVLVHSGAEVLPQFDPLLRKRALETLRARRVKVMLNARVSRVDSPQRIVLKQKRFGDGGAGSAEVTWDVLELQCGLIMWAAGTGPAALTETLVRRLVDCTRTADEPDEPDETSTSPSEATDESGLRPEFWARQWTANGQVVASNAVGVPTATPGRLTVDPWLRVRGAPVGTLLAIGDASSCYSADGSLLPQTAQVAAQQGAYVARLLNRGYDLSGLPQGAAPSSSPGAMLDESGCELAAPPVSHAAVAGDLQRTLALRGAVEARPFAFLNLGLLAYLGGGEALSQVQVGNNRLLSEAGSVGFLLWRSVYVVKQVSPRTRFLVLFDWLKTKLFGRDITDW
;
A
#
# COMPACT_ATOMS: atom_id res chain seq x y z
N MET A 1 22.01 -11.18 -2.64
CA MET A 1 20.93 -11.99 -3.26
C MET A 1 20.06 -11.16 -4.19
N THR A 2 19.68 -9.94 -3.85
CA THR A 2 18.95 -9.05 -4.77
C THR A 2 19.78 -8.72 -6.02
N LEU A 3 21.09 -8.50 -5.89
CA LEU A 3 22.03 -8.36 -7.00
C LEU A 3 22.16 -9.64 -7.85
N ALA A 4 22.10 -10.83 -7.24
CA ALA A 4 22.14 -12.08 -7.98
C ALA A 4 20.86 -12.34 -8.78
N LEU A 5 19.69 -11.94 -8.25
CA LEU A 5 18.42 -12.01 -8.99
C LEU A 5 18.39 -11.01 -10.14
N VAL A 6 18.88 -9.78 -9.90
CA VAL A 6 19.03 -8.75 -10.93
C VAL A 6 20.05 -9.18 -11.98
N ALA A 7 21.20 -9.77 -11.58
CA ALA A 7 22.21 -10.29 -12.50
C ALA A 7 21.69 -11.48 -13.32
N ALA A 8 20.92 -12.40 -12.72
CA ALA A 8 20.30 -13.52 -13.43
C ALA A 8 19.24 -13.02 -14.45
N VAL A 9 18.46 -12.00 -14.10
CA VAL A 9 17.49 -11.35 -14.98
C VAL A 9 18.21 -10.61 -16.12
N ILE A 10 19.32 -9.92 -15.85
CA ILE A 10 20.12 -9.23 -16.88
C ILE A 10 20.78 -10.23 -17.84
N LEU A 11 21.30 -11.34 -17.34
CA LEU A 11 21.91 -12.40 -18.16
C LEU A 11 20.89 -13.12 -19.07
N HIS A 12 19.60 -13.21 -18.65
CA HIS A 12 18.52 -13.75 -19.49
C HIS A 12 17.95 -12.73 -20.48
N LEU A 13 18.21 -11.44 -20.30
CA LEU A 13 17.71 -10.34 -21.13
C LEU A 13 18.70 -9.91 -22.24
N LEU A 14 19.91 -10.46 -22.29
CA LEU A 14 20.78 -10.26 -23.44
C LEU A 14 20.14 -11.00 -24.63
N PRO A 15 19.77 -10.29 -25.71
CA PRO A 15 19.19 -10.93 -26.87
C PRO A 15 20.24 -11.88 -27.47
N VAL A 16 20.03 -13.17 -27.29
CA VAL A 16 20.72 -14.19 -28.10
C VAL A 16 20.18 -14.00 -29.52
N GLN A 17 20.94 -13.29 -30.33
CA GLN A 17 20.63 -13.22 -31.76
C GLN A 17 20.74 -14.66 -32.33
N PRO A 18 19.68 -15.22 -32.91
CA PRO A 18 19.82 -16.49 -33.59
C PRO A 18 20.74 -16.28 -34.80
N LEU A 19 21.85 -17.01 -34.83
CA LEU A 19 22.69 -17.15 -36.02
C LEU A 19 21.82 -17.55 -37.20
N ARG A 20 21.61 -16.61 -38.12
CA ARG A 20 20.91 -16.88 -39.38
C ARG A 20 21.69 -17.92 -40.18
N SER A 21 21.18 -19.13 -40.24
CA SER A 21 21.57 -20.09 -41.23
C SER A 21 21.15 -19.58 -42.62
N SER A 22 22.10 -19.33 -43.49
CA SER A 22 21.91 -18.96 -44.88
C SER A 22 21.25 -20.15 -45.64
N ARG A 23 19.95 -20.07 -45.90
CA ARG A 23 19.30 -20.91 -46.91
C ARG A 23 19.41 -20.21 -48.25
N VAL A 24 20.03 -20.91 -49.18
CA VAL A 24 20.10 -20.61 -50.59
C VAL A 24 18.70 -20.67 -51.20
N VAL A 25 18.27 -19.56 -51.80
CA VAL A 25 16.98 -19.48 -52.55
C VAL A 25 17.28 -19.53 -54.05
N PRO A 26 16.57 -20.35 -54.84
CA PRO A 26 16.74 -20.41 -56.29
C PRO A 26 16.20 -19.15 -56.99
N ARG A 27 16.90 -18.71 -58.03
CA ARG A 27 16.53 -17.60 -58.93
C ARG A 27 15.33 -17.96 -59.79
N GLY A 28 14.37 -17.03 -59.89
CA GLY A 28 13.45 -16.96 -61.00
C GLY A 28 12.05 -16.47 -60.66
N SER A 29 11.78 -15.18 -60.79
CA SER A 29 10.54 -14.54 -61.25
C SER A 29 10.62 -12.99 -61.13
N PRO A 30 9.93 -12.21 -61.99
CA PRO A 30 10.18 -10.78 -62.19
C PRO A 30 9.53 -9.87 -61.13
N PRO A 31 9.92 -8.58 -61.08
CA PRO A 31 9.66 -7.73 -59.93
C PRO A 31 8.28 -7.09 -59.97
N HIS A 32 7.39 -7.48 -59.08
CA HIS A 32 6.28 -6.62 -58.65
C HIS A 32 6.80 -5.56 -57.68
N ARG A 33 6.61 -4.31 -58.03
CA ARG A 33 6.91 -3.12 -57.26
C ARG A 33 6.04 -3.11 -55.99
N LEU A 34 6.52 -3.68 -54.91
CA LEU A 34 5.95 -3.47 -53.57
C LEU A 34 6.47 -2.11 -53.07
N MET A 35 5.57 -1.17 -52.94
CA MET A 35 5.79 0.03 -52.11
C MET A 35 6.00 -0.46 -50.66
N MET A 36 7.25 -0.53 -50.21
CA MET A 36 7.57 -0.66 -48.80
C MET A 36 7.23 0.68 -48.13
N CYS A 37 6.06 0.75 -47.47
CA CYS A 37 5.89 1.68 -46.38
C CYS A 37 6.98 1.36 -45.33
N LYS A 38 7.97 2.22 -45.20
CA LYS A 38 8.83 2.26 -44.00
C LYS A 38 7.90 2.59 -42.85
N GLN A 39 7.43 1.61 -42.12
CA GLN A 39 7.01 1.81 -40.75
C GLN A 39 8.29 2.21 -40.01
N GLU A 40 8.42 3.49 -39.74
CA GLU A 40 9.35 3.97 -38.72
C GLU A 40 8.97 3.27 -37.42
N ALA A 41 9.88 2.47 -36.90
CA ALA A 41 9.72 1.84 -35.61
C ALA A 41 9.55 2.94 -34.56
N ASP A 42 8.45 2.90 -33.85
CA ASP A 42 8.14 3.83 -32.76
C ASP A 42 9.32 3.86 -31.78
N PRO A 43 9.99 4.99 -31.53
CA PRO A 43 11.16 5.07 -30.67
C PRO A 43 10.84 4.89 -29.18
N GLN A 44 9.54 4.84 -28.80
CA GLN A 44 9.10 4.73 -27.40
C GLN A 44 9.63 3.49 -26.65
N PRO A 45 9.67 2.26 -27.21
CA PRO A 45 10.14 1.10 -26.45
C PRO A 45 11.62 1.18 -26.03
N ALA A 46 12.47 1.78 -26.85
CA ALA A 46 13.91 1.90 -26.53
C ALA A 46 14.16 2.92 -25.42
N LEU A 47 13.42 4.02 -25.41
CA LEU A 47 13.47 5.04 -24.35
C LEU A 47 12.99 4.50 -23.00
N ASP A 48 11.96 3.65 -22.97
CA ASP A 48 11.47 3.02 -21.75
C ASP A 48 12.49 2.07 -21.13
N TRP A 49 13.25 1.33 -21.94
CA TRP A 49 14.33 0.49 -21.44
C TRP A 49 15.49 1.29 -20.85
N ILE A 50 15.88 2.39 -21.48
CA ILE A 50 16.94 3.27 -20.96
C ILE A 50 16.54 3.86 -19.63
N ARG A 51 15.32 4.37 -19.48
CA ARG A 51 14.78 4.87 -18.20
C ARG A 51 14.72 3.78 -17.13
N THR A 52 14.27 2.59 -17.51
CA THR A 52 14.22 1.44 -16.60
C THR A 52 15.61 1.06 -16.14
N LEU A 53 16.59 1.06 -17.02
CA LEU A 53 17.99 0.75 -16.69
C LEU A 53 18.60 1.81 -15.77
N ASP A 54 18.39 3.10 -16.04
CA ASP A 54 18.85 4.19 -15.15
C ASP A 54 18.21 4.07 -13.75
N THR A 55 16.92 3.74 -13.68
CA THR A 55 16.22 3.49 -12.42
C THR A 55 16.83 2.30 -11.67
N LEU A 56 17.14 1.19 -12.37
CA LEU A 56 17.74 0.01 -11.76
C LEU A 56 19.16 0.28 -11.24
N ILE A 57 19.99 0.99 -12.02
CA ILE A 57 21.35 1.38 -11.62
C ILE A 57 21.26 2.29 -10.40
N THR A 58 20.40 3.29 -10.43
CA THR A 58 20.16 4.23 -9.32
C THR A 58 19.75 3.47 -8.06
N ARG A 59 18.78 2.54 -8.15
CA ARG A 59 18.35 1.71 -7.02
C ARG A 59 19.44 0.77 -6.51
N GLY A 60 20.27 0.23 -7.39
CA GLY A 60 21.43 -0.59 -7.01
C GLY A 60 22.41 0.19 -6.13
N LEU A 61 22.75 1.40 -6.54
CA LEU A 61 23.65 2.27 -5.81
C LEU A 61 23.04 2.78 -4.50
N ASP A 62 21.75 3.14 -4.50
CA ASP A 62 20.97 3.45 -3.28
C ASP A 62 21.03 2.28 -2.27
N THR A 63 20.94 1.04 -2.75
CA THR A 63 21.03 -0.16 -1.88
C THR A 63 22.42 -0.31 -1.26
N VAL A 64 23.47 0.05 -1.96
CA VAL A 64 24.86 0.03 -1.43
C VAL A 64 25.01 1.13 -0.37
N GLU A 65 24.49 2.33 -0.60
CA GLU A 65 24.46 3.42 0.37
C GLU A 65 23.73 3.01 1.65
N ASP A 66 22.52 2.46 1.52
CA ASP A 66 21.73 1.96 2.65
C ASP A 66 22.48 0.87 3.44
N ALA A 67 23.12 -0.07 2.74
CA ALA A 67 23.89 -1.15 3.37
C ALA A 67 25.08 -0.61 4.16
N PHE A 68 25.75 0.43 3.64
CA PHE A 68 26.85 1.09 4.34
C PHE A 68 26.38 1.80 5.61
N LEU A 69 25.27 2.56 5.53
CA LEU A 69 24.67 3.23 6.70
C LEU A 69 24.27 2.22 7.78
N LEU A 70 23.68 1.09 7.38
CA LEU A 70 23.32 0.02 8.30
C LEU A 70 24.55 -0.64 8.94
N ALA A 71 25.61 -0.87 8.17
CA ALA A 71 26.86 -1.43 8.68
C ALA A 71 27.55 -0.47 9.66
N ARG A 72 27.61 0.84 9.35
CA ARG A 72 28.12 1.87 10.25
C ARG A 72 27.33 1.90 11.55
N ARG A 73 25.99 1.85 11.50
CA ARG A 73 25.14 1.83 12.69
C ARG A 73 25.39 0.62 13.60
N VAL A 74 25.65 -0.57 13.01
CA VAL A 74 25.99 -1.78 13.77
C VAL A 74 27.37 -1.67 14.43
N ALA A 75 28.30 -1.02 13.76
CA ALA A 75 29.67 -0.84 14.27
C ALA A 75 29.74 0.22 15.39
N ASP A 76 28.90 1.25 15.30
CA ASP A 76 28.90 2.36 16.25
C ASP A 76 27.90 2.11 17.40
N LYS A 77 28.42 1.84 18.59
CA LYS A 77 27.65 1.58 19.82
C LYS A 77 27.51 2.81 20.73
N SER A 78 28.00 3.98 20.30
CA SER A 78 28.28 5.12 21.18
C SER A 78 27.11 6.08 21.40
N VAL A 79 25.98 5.92 20.70
CA VAL A 79 24.86 6.87 20.80
C VAL A 79 23.69 6.24 21.55
N ASP A 80 23.32 6.84 22.68
CA ASP A 80 22.13 6.47 23.43
C ASP A 80 20.86 6.87 22.67
N PRO A 81 19.81 6.01 22.67
CA PRO A 81 18.53 6.36 22.09
C PRO A 81 17.88 7.51 22.86
N ILE A 82 17.10 8.34 22.16
CA ILE A 82 16.25 9.35 22.80
C ILE A 82 15.07 8.59 23.42
N ASP A 83 15.08 8.40 24.74
CA ASP A 83 14.08 7.57 25.42
C ASP A 83 12.88 8.37 25.98
N CYS A 84 12.94 9.70 25.98
CA CYS A 84 11.89 10.54 26.56
C CYS A 84 11.62 11.80 25.75
N LEU A 85 10.43 12.38 25.95
CA LEU A 85 10.03 13.65 25.34
C LEU A 85 10.90 14.82 25.79
N GLU A 86 11.45 14.77 27.00
CA GLU A 86 12.35 15.81 27.52
C GLU A 86 13.63 15.92 26.67
N ALA A 87 14.23 14.80 26.30
CA ALA A 87 15.36 14.78 25.38
C ALA A 87 14.99 15.22 23.95
N TRP A 88 13.73 15.00 23.54
CA TRP A 88 13.22 15.53 22.28
C TRP A 88 13.11 17.06 22.29
N GLU A 89 12.73 17.66 23.41
CA GLU A 89 12.52 19.10 23.58
C GLU A 89 13.81 19.85 23.95
N ASP A 90 14.93 19.15 24.16
CA ASP A 90 16.21 19.78 24.50
C ASP A 90 16.62 20.83 23.46
N ALA A 91 16.64 22.10 23.88
CA ALA A 91 16.99 23.21 23.00
C ALA A 91 18.51 23.28 22.70
N THR A 92 19.34 22.54 23.46
CA THR A 92 20.81 22.52 23.26
C THR A 92 21.24 21.56 22.15
N ASP A 93 20.41 20.60 21.78
CA ASP A 93 20.67 19.68 20.67
C ASP A 93 20.38 20.38 19.32
N PRO A 94 21.40 20.64 18.48
CA PRO A 94 21.24 21.37 17.23
C PRO A 94 20.55 20.55 16.11
N ARG A 95 20.34 19.23 16.29
CA ARG A 95 19.75 18.38 15.27
C ARG A 95 18.27 18.72 15.08
N PRO A 96 17.80 18.85 13.83
CA PRO A 96 16.37 19.08 13.58
C PRO A 96 15.51 17.90 14.04
N ARG A 97 14.30 18.21 14.52
CA ARG A 97 13.31 17.25 15.03
C ARG A 97 12.53 16.65 13.86
N LEU A 98 12.74 15.36 13.60
CA LEU A 98 12.03 14.59 12.60
C LEU A 98 10.94 13.74 13.26
N LEU A 99 9.69 14.18 13.14
CA LEU A 99 8.51 13.44 13.60
C LEU A 99 8.03 12.49 12.50
N ILE A 100 7.83 11.21 12.85
CA ILE A 100 7.32 10.18 11.94
C ILE A 100 6.03 9.62 12.53
N ILE A 101 4.91 9.76 11.81
CA ILE A 101 3.60 9.31 12.26
C ILE A 101 3.24 8.00 11.56
N GLY A 102 3.18 6.91 12.34
CA GLY A 102 2.83 5.57 11.86
C GLY A 102 3.95 4.54 11.98
N SER A 103 3.59 3.24 11.86
CA SER A 103 4.50 2.10 11.91
C SER A 103 4.30 1.13 10.73
N GLY A 104 3.66 1.60 9.64
CA GLY A 104 3.43 0.83 8.42
C GLY A 104 4.65 0.73 7.51
N TRP A 105 4.45 0.26 6.28
CA TRP A 105 5.51 0.03 5.28
C TRP A 105 6.37 1.26 5.00
N GLY A 106 5.75 2.44 4.84
CA GLY A 106 6.47 3.68 4.56
C GLY A 106 7.32 4.13 5.75
N ALA A 107 6.71 4.20 6.95
CA ALA A 107 7.40 4.59 8.17
C ALA A 107 8.53 3.62 8.51
N HIS A 108 8.29 2.30 8.44
CA HIS A 108 9.31 1.30 8.73
C HIS A 108 10.52 1.41 7.78
N ALA A 109 10.27 1.57 6.47
CA ALA A 109 11.34 1.73 5.49
C ALA A 109 12.15 3.01 5.72
N LEU A 110 11.48 4.10 6.08
CA LEU A 110 12.11 5.38 6.43
C LEU A 110 12.97 5.25 7.69
N VAL A 111 12.39 4.77 8.79
CA VAL A 111 13.07 4.63 10.08
C VAL A 111 14.30 3.74 9.97
N LYS A 112 14.22 2.68 9.18
CA LYS A 112 15.33 1.75 8.96
C LYS A 112 16.55 2.41 8.30
N ILE A 113 16.34 3.41 7.43
CA ILE A 113 17.38 4.01 6.60
C ILE A 113 17.81 5.39 7.13
N VAL A 114 16.89 6.16 7.74
CA VAL A 114 17.19 7.52 8.20
C VAL A 114 18.36 7.57 9.17
N ASP A 115 19.24 8.53 8.98
CA ASP A 115 20.42 8.74 9.84
C ASP A 115 20.05 9.55 11.09
N ALA A 116 19.98 8.89 12.23
CA ALA A 116 19.66 9.52 13.51
C ALA A 116 20.82 10.37 14.08
N ASP A 117 21.99 10.36 13.45
CA ASP A 117 23.06 11.31 13.81
C ASP A 117 22.79 12.70 13.24
N LEU A 118 22.00 12.77 12.16
CA LEU A 118 21.62 14.02 11.50
C LEU A 118 20.32 14.60 12.05
N PHE A 119 19.44 13.75 12.59
CA PHE A 119 18.10 14.12 13.03
C PHE A 119 17.79 13.55 14.42
N ARG A 120 17.09 14.31 15.24
CA ARG A 120 16.34 13.74 16.36
C ARG A 120 15.10 13.06 15.79
N CYS A 121 15.09 11.74 15.78
CA CYS A 121 13.99 10.96 15.19
C CYS A 121 13.02 10.50 16.27
N LEU A 122 11.74 10.85 16.14
CA LEU A 122 10.65 10.37 16.99
C LEU A 122 9.58 9.72 16.14
N VAL A 123 9.27 8.46 16.43
CA VAL A 123 8.18 7.71 15.81
C VAL A 123 7.01 7.61 16.76
N ILE A 124 5.81 7.99 16.30
CA ILE A 124 4.58 7.87 17.07
C ILE A 124 3.60 6.99 16.31
N SER A 125 3.12 5.94 16.97
CA SER A 125 2.13 5.02 16.42
C SER A 125 1.39 4.30 17.53
N PRO A 126 0.08 4.05 17.40
CA PRO A 126 -0.67 3.23 18.37
C PRO A 126 -0.17 1.78 18.42
N ARG A 127 0.55 1.35 17.37
CA ARG A 127 1.10 0.02 17.24
C ARG A 127 2.62 0.06 17.33
N SER A 128 3.18 -0.66 18.30
CA SER A 128 4.63 -0.67 18.61
C SER A 128 5.48 -1.51 17.65
N TYR A 129 4.86 -2.10 16.61
CA TYR A 129 5.51 -3.00 15.68
C TYR A 129 5.08 -2.75 14.23
N PHE A 130 5.94 -3.10 13.32
CA PHE A 130 5.64 -3.27 11.90
C PHE A 130 4.99 -4.62 11.65
N VAL A 131 4.02 -4.70 10.73
CA VAL A 131 3.39 -5.95 10.27
C VAL A 131 3.70 -6.16 8.79
N PHE A 132 4.17 -7.36 8.46
CA PHE A 132 4.30 -7.80 7.07
C PHE A 132 2.92 -8.23 6.53
N THR A 133 2.13 -7.25 6.13
CA THR A 133 0.71 -7.40 5.76
C THR A 133 0.39 -8.45 4.71
N PRO A 134 1.28 -8.79 3.72
CA PRO A 134 0.99 -9.85 2.76
C PRO A 134 0.80 -11.25 3.35
N MET A 135 1.18 -11.46 4.61
CA MET A 135 0.99 -12.75 5.30
C MET A 135 -0.13 -12.73 6.35
N LEU A 136 -0.93 -11.67 6.43
CA LEU A 136 -2.07 -11.62 7.35
C LEU A 136 -3.10 -12.73 7.07
N ALA A 137 -3.39 -13.02 5.79
CA ALA A 137 -4.28 -14.12 5.42
C ALA A 137 -3.75 -15.47 5.92
N ALA A 138 -2.47 -15.77 5.72
CA ALA A 138 -1.83 -16.98 6.20
C ALA A 138 -1.81 -17.06 7.74
N SER A 139 -1.62 -15.92 8.40
CA SER A 139 -1.61 -15.85 9.87
C SER A 139 -2.99 -16.04 10.48
N SER A 140 -4.05 -15.59 9.80
CA SER A 140 -5.43 -15.71 10.27
C SER A 140 -5.98 -17.15 10.28
N VAL A 141 -5.27 -18.09 9.64
CA VAL A 141 -5.62 -19.53 9.62
C VAL A 141 -4.49 -20.43 10.19
N GLY A 142 -3.51 -19.84 10.86
CA GLY A 142 -2.44 -20.57 11.52
C GLY A 142 -1.39 -21.20 10.59
N THR A 143 -1.29 -20.76 9.32
CA THR A 143 -0.21 -21.17 8.41
C THR A 143 1.13 -20.56 8.84
N VAL A 144 1.08 -19.32 9.35
CA VAL A 144 2.23 -18.56 9.87
C VAL A 144 1.83 -17.93 11.20
N GLU A 145 2.74 -17.91 12.16
CA GLU A 145 2.48 -17.30 13.46
C GLU A 145 2.57 -15.77 13.43
N TYR A 146 1.82 -15.12 14.31
CA TYR A 146 1.76 -13.65 14.40
C TYR A 146 3.13 -13.01 14.62
N ARG A 147 3.97 -13.64 15.47
CA ARG A 147 5.32 -13.17 15.80
C ARG A 147 6.31 -13.29 14.64
N SER A 148 6.01 -14.14 13.66
CA SER A 148 6.87 -14.38 12.49
C SER A 148 6.71 -13.31 11.42
N ILE A 149 5.60 -12.57 11.45
CA ILE A 149 5.29 -11.48 10.50
C ILE A 149 5.36 -10.09 11.12
N THR A 150 5.84 -9.98 12.36
CA THR A 150 5.97 -8.71 13.08
C THR A 150 7.42 -8.40 13.41
N GLU A 151 7.77 -7.11 13.35
CA GLU A 151 9.08 -6.59 13.76
C GLU A 151 8.86 -5.39 14.70
N PRO A 152 9.42 -5.37 15.93
CA PRO A 152 9.33 -4.21 16.79
C PRO A 152 9.92 -2.96 16.13
N MET A 153 9.22 -1.83 16.18
CA MET A 153 9.71 -0.57 15.57
C MET A 153 11.04 -0.12 16.19
N ARG A 154 11.23 -0.35 17.50
CA ARG A 154 12.50 -0.06 18.19
C ARG A 154 13.69 -0.87 17.66
N ALA A 155 13.45 -2.07 17.11
CA ALA A 155 14.48 -2.89 16.48
C ALA A 155 14.89 -2.40 15.09
N SER A 156 14.02 -1.63 14.42
CA SER A 156 14.28 -1.12 13.07
C SER A 156 15.38 -0.06 13.06
N ASN A 157 15.40 0.80 14.08
CA ASN A 157 16.45 1.76 14.33
C ASN A 157 16.55 2.05 15.85
N PRO A 158 17.51 1.45 16.55
CA PRO A 158 17.66 1.65 17.99
C PRO A 158 17.92 3.10 18.42
N ARG A 159 18.36 3.97 17.49
CA ARG A 159 18.64 5.38 17.74
C ARG A 159 17.45 6.31 17.50
N ALA A 160 16.34 5.79 16.97
CA ALA A 160 15.09 6.53 16.85
C ALA A 160 14.21 6.26 18.07
N ALA A 161 13.76 7.33 18.72
CA ALA A 161 12.78 7.23 19.80
C ALA A 161 11.44 6.70 19.26
N PHE A 162 10.74 5.95 20.09
CA PHE A 162 9.41 5.44 19.77
C PHE A 162 8.45 5.68 20.94
N ILE A 163 7.30 6.29 20.63
CA ILE A 163 6.19 6.45 21.58
C ILE A 163 4.98 5.69 21.05
N GLN A 164 4.44 4.77 21.87
CA GLN A 164 3.15 4.17 21.60
C GLN A 164 2.07 5.17 21.98
N GLY A 165 1.32 5.63 20.97
CA GLY A 165 0.30 6.66 21.15
C GLY A 165 -0.39 7.02 19.85
N VAL A 166 -1.47 7.77 19.97
CA VAL A 166 -2.28 8.26 18.86
C VAL A 166 -1.99 9.75 18.66
N VAL A 167 -1.72 10.15 17.42
CA VAL A 167 -1.71 11.56 17.04
C VAL A 167 -3.13 11.94 16.67
N GLU A 168 -3.77 12.73 17.51
CA GLU A 168 -5.18 13.14 17.32
C GLU A 168 -5.31 14.39 16.47
N ASP A 169 -4.32 15.29 16.58
CA ASP A 169 -4.29 16.50 15.77
C ASP A 169 -2.88 16.80 15.28
N LEU A 170 -2.79 17.36 14.08
CA LEU A 170 -1.56 17.79 13.44
C LEU A 170 -1.76 19.15 12.81
N ASP A 171 -1.04 20.15 13.33
CA ASP A 171 -1.02 21.50 12.77
C ASP A 171 0.28 21.76 12.00
N PRO A 172 0.23 21.76 10.66
CA PRO A 172 1.40 21.97 9.84
C PRO A 172 1.92 23.41 9.87
N ILE A 173 1.09 24.39 10.23
CA ILE A 173 1.46 25.81 10.26
C ILE A 173 2.30 26.10 11.50
N THR A 174 1.81 25.69 12.68
CA THR A 174 2.53 25.87 13.94
C THR A 174 3.54 24.75 14.22
N ARG A 175 3.57 23.70 13.38
CA ARG A 175 4.43 22.51 13.47
C ARG A 175 4.25 21.79 14.82
N ARG A 176 3.01 21.55 15.20
CA ARG A 176 2.63 20.88 16.45
C ARG A 176 1.79 19.64 16.15
N ALA A 177 1.99 18.62 16.97
CA ALA A 177 1.17 17.43 16.99
C ALA A 177 0.62 17.20 18.38
N ALA A 178 -0.69 17.01 18.52
CA ALA A 178 -1.31 16.57 19.76
C ALA A 178 -1.23 15.04 19.85
N VAL A 179 -0.53 14.53 20.85
CA VAL A 179 -0.23 13.12 21.02
C VAL A 179 -0.84 12.63 22.33
N CYS A 180 -1.75 11.65 22.25
CA CYS A 180 -2.29 10.94 23.40
C CYS A 180 -1.52 9.62 23.55
N ILE A 181 -0.87 9.44 24.71
CA ILE A 181 -0.02 8.28 25.00
C ILE A 181 -0.92 7.12 25.42
N GLY A 182 -0.79 5.98 24.77
CA GLY A 182 -1.58 4.77 25.03
C GLY A 182 -1.88 3.98 23.76
N ASP A 183 -2.58 2.87 23.92
CA ASP A 183 -3.06 2.04 22.82
C ASP A 183 -4.26 2.69 22.12
N ALA A 184 -4.44 2.39 20.81
CA ALA A 184 -5.55 2.90 20.01
C ALA A 184 -6.94 2.50 20.56
N ASP A 185 -7.00 1.43 21.36
CA ASP A 185 -8.24 0.90 21.92
C ASP A 185 -8.64 1.53 23.26
N GLY A 186 -7.79 2.40 23.87
CA GLY A 186 -8.11 3.11 25.12
C GLY A 186 -8.50 2.22 26.31
N LYS A 187 -8.32 0.90 26.18
CA LYS A 187 -8.76 -0.07 27.16
C LYS A 187 -7.57 -0.57 27.95
N GLU A 188 -7.42 -0.09 29.16
CA GLU A 188 -6.72 -0.88 30.16
C GLU A 188 -7.45 -2.21 30.40
N ALA A 189 -6.70 -3.21 30.86
CA ALA A 189 -7.22 -4.56 31.16
C ALA A 189 -8.43 -4.57 32.11
N ASP A 190 -8.76 -3.49 32.76
CA ASP A 190 -9.87 -3.33 33.73
C ASP A 190 -11.08 -2.54 33.19
N GLY A 191 -11.13 -2.24 31.88
CA GLY A 191 -12.35 -1.66 31.25
C GLY A 191 -12.66 -0.21 31.61
N LYS A 192 -11.72 0.53 32.18
CA LYS A 192 -11.83 1.98 32.37
C LYS A 192 -11.20 2.69 31.18
N GLU A 193 -11.95 3.58 30.53
CA GLU A 193 -11.46 4.53 29.56
C GLU A 193 -10.69 5.64 30.29
N GLU A 194 -9.41 5.43 30.59
CA GLU A 194 -8.52 6.53 30.95
C GLU A 194 -7.81 6.98 29.69
N GLU A 195 -8.24 8.10 29.13
CA GLU A 195 -7.48 8.82 28.10
C GLU A 195 -6.12 9.17 28.73
N GLY A 196 -5.07 8.57 28.18
CA GLY A 196 -3.70 8.89 28.60
C GLY A 196 -3.41 10.39 28.42
N PRO A 197 -2.43 10.95 29.14
CA PRO A 197 -2.15 12.38 29.08
C PRO A 197 -1.80 12.80 27.65
N CYS A 198 -2.61 13.67 27.06
CA CYS A 198 -2.34 14.27 25.76
C CYS A 198 -1.27 15.37 25.91
N ARG A 199 -0.25 15.34 25.06
CA ARG A 199 0.86 16.30 25.04
C ARG A 199 1.03 16.90 23.65
N GLN A 200 1.48 18.16 23.60
CA GLN A 200 1.88 18.82 22.37
C GLN A 200 3.35 18.50 22.08
N VAL A 201 3.61 18.03 20.87
CA VAL A 201 4.96 17.70 20.39
C VAL A 201 5.30 18.64 19.22
N TYR A 202 6.42 19.35 19.33
CA TYR A 202 6.92 20.24 18.28
C TYR A 202 7.83 19.48 17.32
N TYR A 203 7.81 19.83 16.03
CA TYR A 203 8.68 19.23 15.02
C TYR A 203 9.22 20.28 14.05
N ASP A 204 10.35 19.98 13.43
CA ASP A 204 10.90 20.79 12.33
C ASP A 204 10.47 20.19 10.98
N ILE A 205 10.49 18.85 10.88
CA ILE A 205 10.02 18.08 9.72
C ILE A 205 9.09 16.97 10.23
N CYS A 206 7.93 16.81 9.58
CA CYS A 206 7.02 15.70 9.85
C CYS A 206 6.86 14.82 8.61
N VAL A 207 6.95 13.50 8.79
CA VAL A 207 6.61 12.52 7.75
C VAL A 207 5.35 11.79 8.16
N TYR A 208 4.27 12.09 7.47
CA TYR A 208 2.95 11.51 7.69
C TYR A 208 2.83 10.17 6.96
N ALA A 209 2.77 9.08 7.71
CA ALA A 209 2.71 7.71 7.21
C ALA A 209 1.61 6.88 7.89
N ALA A 210 0.49 7.53 8.28
CA ALA A 210 -0.62 6.89 9.01
C ALA A 210 -1.39 5.84 8.20
N GLY A 211 -1.17 5.78 6.87
CA GLY A 211 -1.81 4.81 5.99
C GLY A 211 -3.32 5.04 5.83
N VAL A 212 -4.08 3.95 5.74
CA VAL A 212 -5.54 3.92 5.58
C VAL A 212 -6.16 2.91 6.53
N ARG A 213 -7.42 3.11 6.89
CA ARG A 213 -8.25 2.17 7.67
C ARG A 213 -9.12 1.30 6.75
N SER A 214 -9.69 0.23 7.27
CA SER A 214 -10.77 -0.50 6.60
C SER A 214 -12.00 0.40 6.49
N SER A 215 -12.70 0.31 5.36
CA SER A 215 -13.88 1.12 5.10
C SER A 215 -15.10 0.25 4.88
N ALA A 216 -16.22 0.65 5.47
CA ALA A 216 -17.53 0.04 5.25
C ALA A 216 -18.18 0.44 3.92
N SER A 217 -17.59 1.37 3.17
CA SER A 217 -18.18 1.92 1.93
C SER A 217 -19.62 2.43 2.13
N ASN A 218 -19.93 2.98 3.30
CA ASN A 218 -21.26 3.45 3.73
C ASN A 218 -22.37 2.39 3.67
N ILE A 219 -22.01 1.10 3.75
CA ILE A 219 -22.98 0.00 3.76
C ILE A 219 -23.42 -0.26 5.20
N PRO A 220 -24.73 -0.18 5.50
CA PRO A 220 -25.23 -0.38 6.85
C PRO A 220 -24.86 -1.76 7.43
N GLY A 221 -24.46 -1.78 8.71
CA GLY A 221 -24.14 -2.98 9.48
C GLY A 221 -22.76 -3.60 9.20
N VAL A 222 -21.96 -3.03 8.32
CA VAL A 222 -20.61 -3.60 8.02
C VAL A 222 -19.65 -3.41 9.19
N ILE A 223 -19.61 -2.22 9.78
CA ILE A 223 -18.71 -1.94 10.91
C ILE A 223 -19.09 -2.80 12.13
N GLU A 224 -20.37 -2.94 12.39
CA GLU A 224 -20.89 -3.61 13.58
C GLU A 224 -20.81 -5.14 13.49
N HIS A 225 -20.91 -5.70 12.28
CA HIS A 225 -21.17 -7.12 12.10
C HIS A 225 -20.09 -7.88 11.32
N CYS A 226 -19.23 -7.20 10.58
CA CYS A 226 -18.16 -7.85 9.81
C CYS A 226 -16.83 -7.88 10.56
N LYS A 227 -16.00 -8.85 10.22
CA LYS A 227 -14.58 -8.87 10.56
C LYS A 227 -13.78 -8.32 9.40
N PHE A 228 -12.70 -7.62 9.70
CA PHE A 228 -11.78 -7.08 8.69
C PHE A 228 -10.49 -7.92 8.64
N LEU A 229 -9.56 -7.56 7.75
CA LEU A 229 -8.22 -8.14 7.68
C LEU A 229 -7.21 -7.08 7.21
N LYS A 230 -6.92 -6.14 8.08
CA LYS A 230 -5.97 -5.04 7.88
C LYS A 230 -4.87 -5.05 8.93
N GLU A 231 -5.22 -5.37 10.17
CA GLU A 231 -4.36 -5.37 11.33
C GLU A 231 -4.12 -6.80 11.86
N LEU A 232 -3.13 -6.94 12.74
CA LEU A 232 -2.82 -8.23 13.36
C LEU A 232 -3.98 -8.72 14.25
N SER A 233 -4.61 -7.81 14.99
CA SER A 233 -5.81 -8.06 15.79
C SER A 233 -6.97 -8.61 14.96
N ASP A 234 -7.11 -8.14 13.72
CA ASP A 234 -8.11 -8.67 12.79
C ASP A 234 -7.84 -10.15 12.46
N ALA A 235 -6.57 -10.48 12.14
CA ALA A 235 -6.16 -11.85 11.85
C ALA A 235 -6.42 -12.78 13.04
N GLN A 236 -6.13 -12.31 14.27
CA GLN A 236 -6.43 -13.03 15.51
C GLN A 236 -7.94 -13.21 15.71
N ALA A 237 -8.73 -12.15 15.47
CA ALA A 237 -10.19 -12.22 15.59
C ALA A 237 -10.82 -13.18 14.58
N LEU A 238 -10.30 -13.22 13.35
CA LEU A 238 -10.74 -14.17 12.32
C LEU A 238 -10.40 -15.61 12.72
N ARG A 239 -9.16 -15.88 13.16
CA ARG A 239 -8.74 -17.21 13.62
C ARG A 239 -9.64 -17.73 14.74
N ARG A 240 -9.87 -16.91 15.79
CA ARG A 240 -10.79 -17.26 16.89
C ARG A 240 -12.22 -17.50 16.41
N SER A 241 -12.72 -16.68 15.49
CA SER A 241 -14.09 -16.82 14.97
C SER A 241 -14.27 -18.12 14.18
N VAL A 242 -13.28 -18.51 13.36
CA VAL A 242 -13.32 -19.78 12.60
C VAL A 242 -13.23 -20.97 13.54
N ALA A 243 -12.31 -20.98 14.51
CA ALA A 243 -12.19 -22.04 15.51
C ALA A 243 -13.48 -22.20 16.33
N SER A 244 -14.03 -21.09 16.85
CA SER A 244 -15.29 -21.09 17.59
C SER A 244 -16.49 -21.58 16.76
N ALA A 245 -16.53 -21.29 15.45
CA ALA A 245 -17.58 -21.80 14.56
C ALA A 245 -17.50 -23.33 14.41
N LEU A 246 -16.29 -23.89 14.30
CA LEU A 246 -16.06 -25.34 14.22
C LEU A 246 -16.47 -26.04 15.51
N GLU A 247 -16.05 -25.53 16.68
CA GLU A 247 -16.43 -26.10 17.98
C GLU A 247 -17.94 -26.07 18.19
N ARG A 248 -18.60 -24.95 17.92
CA ARG A 248 -20.07 -24.87 18.04
C ARG A 248 -20.79 -25.78 17.07
N ALA A 249 -20.31 -25.94 15.84
CA ALA A 249 -20.91 -26.83 14.84
C ALA A 249 -20.71 -28.32 15.18
N SER A 250 -19.73 -28.64 16.05
CA SER A 250 -19.49 -30.02 16.56
C SER A 250 -20.48 -30.46 17.64
N ALA A 251 -21.25 -29.52 18.20
CA ALA A 251 -22.19 -29.83 19.28
C ALA A 251 -23.24 -30.87 18.83
N PRO A 252 -23.64 -31.84 19.73
CA PRO A 252 -24.67 -32.81 19.43
C PRO A 252 -26.05 -32.15 19.31
N GLY A 253 -26.94 -32.74 18.51
CA GLY A 253 -28.35 -32.29 18.39
C GLY A 253 -28.57 -31.21 17.35
N LEU A 254 -27.54 -30.68 16.70
CA LEU A 254 -27.69 -29.71 15.63
C LEU A 254 -28.18 -30.35 14.32
N SER A 255 -29.10 -29.67 13.64
CA SER A 255 -29.53 -30.04 12.30
C SER A 255 -28.41 -29.80 11.26
N GLU A 256 -28.51 -30.42 10.10
CA GLU A 256 -27.57 -30.18 9.00
C GLU A 256 -27.61 -28.72 8.51
N GLU A 257 -28.79 -28.13 8.53
CA GLU A 257 -28.97 -26.72 8.11
C GLU A 257 -28.27 -25.75 9.06
N GLU A 258 -28.39 -25.98 10.38
CA GLU A 258 -27.67 -25.19 11.39
C GLU A 258 -26.15 -25.31 11.22
N ARG A 259 -25.64 -26.54 10.99
CA ARG A 259 -24.22 -26.79 10.73
C ARG A 259 -23.76 -26.06 9.46
N ARG A 260 -24.53 -26.16 8.36
CA ARG A 260 -24.20 -25.44 7.11
C ARG A 260 -24.17 -23.92 7.33
N ARG A 261 -25.13 -23.35 8.04
CA ARG A 261 -25.16 -21.94 8.37
C ARG A 261 -23.93 -21.53 9.16
N MET A 262 -23.60 -22.26 10.24
CA MET A 262 -22.45 -21.94 11.10
C MET A 262 -21.10 -22.06 10.35
N LEU A 263 -20.99 -22.95 9.37
CA LEU A 263 -19.76 -23.23 8.63
C LEU A 263 -19.75 -22.63 7.22
N THR A 264 -20.67 -21.72 6.92
CA THR A 264 -20.60 -20.88 5.74
C THR A 264 -19.83 -19.60 6.06
N PHE A 265 -18.64 -19.45 5.47
CA PHE A 265 -17.76 -18.30 5.65
C PHE A 265 -17.85 -17.39 4.43
N VAL A 266 -18.39 -16.20 4.61
CA VAL A 266 -18.56 -15.22 3.53
C VAL A 266 -17.39 -14.26 3.52
N VAL A 267 -16.75 -14.10 2.36
CA VAL A 267 -15.66 -13.14 2.11
C VAL A 267 -16.16 -12.13 1.10
N VAL A 268 -16.15 -10.86 1.46
CA VAL A 268 -16.60 -9.76 0.60
C VAL A 268 -15.40 -9.00 0.05
N GLY A 269 -15.22 -9.01 -1.26
CA GLY A 269 -14.13 -8.33 -1.98
C GLY A 269 -13.25 -9.30 -2.76
N GLY A 270 -13.23 -9.17 -4.09
CA GLY A 270 -12.42 -9.98 -5.02
C GLY A 270 -11.04 -9.39 -5.32
N GLY A 271 -10.54 -8.51 -4.46
CA GLY A 271 -9.15 -8.02 -4.49
C GLY A 271 -8.16 -9.03 -3.89
N PRO A 272 -6.85 -8.69 -3.81
CA PRO A 272 -5.81 -9.59 -3.31
C PRO A 272 -6.12 -10.17 -1.94
N THR A 273 -6.46 -9.33 -0.96
CA THR A 273 -6.73 -9.74 0.43
C THR A 273 -7.87 -10.76 0.51
N GLY A 274 -9.00 -10.51 -0.17
CA GLY A 274 -10.14 -11.43 -0.14
C GLY A 274 -9.84 -12.74 -0.86
N VAL A 275 -9.16 -12.71 -1.98
CA VAL A 275 -8.76 -13.91 -2.74
C VAL A 275 -7.75 -14.75 -1.97
N GLU A 276 -6.71 -14.13 -1.40
CA GLU A 276 -5.71 -14.83 -0.59
C GLU A 276 -6.33 -15.45 0.66
N TYR A 277 -7.23 -14.72 1.35
CA TYR A 277 -7.94 -15.27 2.50
C TYR A 277 -8.84 -16.46 2.11
N CYS A 278 -9.55 -16.39 0.98
CA CYS A 278 -10.31 -17.54 0.47
C CYS A 278 -9.41 -18.75 0.20
N GLY A 279 -8.23 -18.55 -0.37
CA GLY A 279 -7.25 -19.60 -0.63
C GLY A 279 -6.75 -20.25 0.66
N GLU A 280 -6.29 -19.44 1.60
CA GLU A 280 -5.78 -19.90 2.90
C GLU A 280 -6.86 -20.57 3.76
N LEU A 281 -8.08 -19.99 3.79
CA LEU A 281 -9.20 -20.60 4.52
C LEU A 281 -9.66 -21.91 3.87
N SER A 282 -9.69 -22.00 2.54
CA SER A 282 -9.99 -23.24 1.84
C SER A 282 -8.98 -24.34 2.16
N ASP A 283 -7.68 -24.02 2.20
CA ASP A 283 -6.64 -24.96 2.60
C ASP A 283 -6.79 -25.41 4.05
N PHE A 284 -7.10 -24.46 4.95
CA PHE A 284 -7.40 -24.77 6.34
C PHE A 284 -8.57 -25.76 6.47
N LEU A 285 -9.65 -25.54 5.74
CA LEU A 285 -10.83 -26.41 5.77
C LEU A 285 -10.52 -27.81 5.22
N VAL A 286 -9.70 -27.92 4.17
CA VAL A 286 -9.29 -29.22 3.61
C VAL A 286 -8.35 -29.95 4.56
N ASP A 287 -7.33 -29.27 5.11
CA ASP A 287 -6.27 -29.94 5.87
C ASP A 287 -6.66 -30.17 7.34
N ALA A 288 -7.10 -29.10 8.04
CA ALA A 288 -7.35 -29.15 9.48
C ALA A 288 -8.73 -29.72 9.80
N VAL A 289 -9.77 -29.28 9.09
CA VAL A 289 -11.14 -29.74 9.36
C VAL A 289 -11.32 -31.20 8.95
N GLN A 290 -10.73 -31.62 7.83
CA GLN A 290 -10.78 -33.03 7.42
C GLN A 290 -10.11 -33.97 8.46
N ARG A 291 -9.06 -33.48 9.11
CA ARG A 291 -8.33 -34.28 10.12
C ARG A 291 -8.97 -34.25 11.49
N LEU A 292 -9.45 -33.09 11.95
CA LEU A 292 -9.88 -32.88 13.33
C LEU A 292 -11.41 -32.90 13.51
N TYR A 293 -12.15 -32.52 12.46
CA TYR A 293 -13.62 -32.49 12.46
C TYR A 293 -14.21 -33.18 11.22
N PRO A 294 -13.87 -34.47 10.94
CA PRO A 294 -14.31 -35.16 9.71
C PRO A 294 -15.82 -35.07 9.44
N PRO A 295 -16.71 -35.13 10.46
CA PRO A 295 -18.16 -35.03 10.26
C PRO A 295 -18.62 -33.65 9.75
N LEU A 296 -17.80 -32.61 9.91
CA LEU A 296 -18.16 -31.22 9.51
C LEU A 296 -17.78 -30.87 8.07
N VAL A 297 -16.92 -31.69 7.43
CA VAL A 297 -16.43 -31.45 6.06
C VAL A 297 -17.55 -31.20 5.03
N PRO A 298 -18.69 -31.91 5.03
CA PRO A 298 -19.76 -31.68 4.07
C PRO A 298 -20.51 -30.37 4.24
N TYR A 299 -20.36 -29.72 5.39
CA TYR A 299 -21.10 -28.49 5.75
C TYR A 299 -20.26 -27.23 5.59
N ALA A 300 -18.92 -27.36 5.56
CA ALA A 300 -18.01 -26.23 5.47
C ALA A 300 -17.94 -25.65 4.05
N GLN A 301 -18.22 -24.36 3.90
CA GLN A 301 -18.20 -23.66 2.61
C GLN A 301 -17.60 -22.27 2.72
N VAL A 302 -16.76 -21.89 1.76
CA VAL A 302 -16.29 -20.51 1.55
C VAL A 302 -17.07 -19.89 0.40
N VAL A 303 -17.59 -18.68 0.60
CA VAL A 303 -18.34 -17.91 -0.39
C VAL A 303 -17.63 -16.59 -0.62
N LEU A 304 -17.10 -16.35 -1.81
CA LEU A 304 -16.51 -15.07 -2.22
C LEU A 304 -17.57 -14.23 -2.94
N VAL A 305 -17.89 -13.06 -2.39
CA VAL A 305 -18.82 -12.08 -2.98
C VAL A 305 -18.02 -10.93 -3.57
N HIS A 306 -18.22 -10.64 -4.86
CA HIS A 306 -17.52 -9.55 -5.54
C HIS A 306 -18.46 -8.76 -6.45
N SER A 307 -18.39 -7.42 -6.35
CA SER A 307 -19.22 -6.50 -7.14
C SER A 307 -18.82 -6.40 -8.61
N GLY A 308 -17.57 -6.73 -8.94
CA GLY A 308 -17.06 -6.74 -10.31
C GLY A 308 -17.34 -8.05 -11.05
N ALA A 309 -17.11 -8.02 -12.36
CA ALA A 309 -17.26 -9.18 -13.23
C ALA A 309 -16.09 -10.18 -13.13
N GLU A 310 -14.95 -9.76 -12.60
CA GLU A 310 -13.73 -10.57 -12.49
C GLU A 310 -13.03 -10.32 -11.16
N VAL A 311 -12.37 -11.34 -10.63
CA VAL A 311 -11.50 -11.21 -9.46
C VAL A 311 -10.11 -10.68 -9.87
N LEU A 312 -9.39 -10.04 -8.93
CA LEU A 312 -8.01 -9.57 -9.13
C LEU A 312 -7.84 -8.68 -10.38
N PRO A 313 -8.61 -7.59 -10.56
CA PRO A 313 -8.64 -6.81 -11.80
C PRO A 313 -7.28 -6.22 -12.22
N GLN A 314 -6.33 -6.11 -11.29
CA GLN A 314 -4.96 -5.61 -11.53
C GLN A 314 -4.03 -6.63 -12.22
N PHE A 315 -4.42 -7.91 -12.29
CA PHE A 315 -3.65 -8.95 -12.98
C PHE A 315 -4.06 -9.08 -14.44
N ASP A 316 -3.20 -9.72 -15.23
CA ASP A 316 -3.50 -10.05 -16.62
C ASP A 316 -4.78 -10.87 -16.79
N PRO A 317 -5.54 -10.71 -17.89
CA PRO A 317 -6.77 -11.45 -18.13
C PRO A 317 -6.63 -12.98 -18.00
N LEU A 318 -5.51 -13.55 -18.48
CA LEU A 318 -5.24 -14.98 -18.36
C LEU A 318 -5.05 -15.40 -16.90
N LEU A 319 -4.35 -14.60 -16.11
CA LEU A 319 -4.14 -14.86 -14.69
C LEU A 319 -5.44 -14.70 -13.88
N ARG A 320 -6.28 -13.70 -14.22
CA ARG A 320 -7.61 -13.53 -13.61
C ARG A 320 -8.51 -14.73 -13.84
N LYS A 321 -8.54 -15.24 -15.08
CA LYS A 321 -9.28 -16.46 -15.44
C LYS A 321 -8.76 -17.66 -14.63
N ARG A 322 -7.43 -17.84 -14.58
CA ARG A 322 -6.81 -18.93 -13.82
C ARG A 322 -7.13 -18.84 -12.31
N ALA A 323 -7.11 -17.63 -11.73
CA ALA A 323 -7.51 -17.42 -10.34
C ALA A 323 -8.93 -17.91 -10.07
N LEU A 324 -9.88 -17.56 -10.95
CA LEU A 324 -11.27 -17.99 -10.82
C LEU A 324 -11.43 -19.51 -10.93
N GLU A 325 -10.73 -20.13 -11.87
CA GLU A 325 -10.71 -21.59 -12.05
C GLU A 325 -10.15 -22.29 -10.81
N THR A 326 -9.02 -21.84 -10.27
CA THR A 326 -8.38 -22.39 -9.06
C THR A 326 -9.29 -22.25 -7.85
N LEU A 327 -9.88 -21.07 -7.60
CA LEU A 327 -10.82 -20.88 -6.48
C LEU A 327 -12.01 -21.85 -6.57
N ARG A 328 -12.60 -22.00 -7.75
CA ARG A 328 -13.73 -22.94 -7.96
C ARG A 328 -13.30 -24.40 -7.76
N ALA A 329 -12.14 -24.80 -8.25
CA ALA A 329 -11.58 -26.14 -8.03
C ALA A 329 -11.34 -26.40 -6.53
N ARG A 330 -11.06 -25.36 -5.74
CA ARG A 330 -10.93 -25.41 -4.27
C ARG A 330 -12.26 -25.32 -3.53
N ARG A 331 -13.39 -25.49 -4.24
CA ARG A 331 -14.75 -25.43 -3.68
C ARG A 331 -15.15 -24.08 -3.10
N VAL A 332 -14.49 -22.98 -3.50
CA VAL A 332 -14.92 -21.64 -3.18
C VAL A 332 -16.09 -21.28 -4.09
N LYS A 333 -17.25 -20.97 -3.52
CA LYS A 333 -18.40 -20.47 -4.28
C LYS A 333 -18.16 -18.99 -4.60
N VAL A 334 -17.86 -18.67 -5.87
CA VAL A 334 -17.59 -17.31 -6.29
C VAL A 334 -18.85 -16.68 -6.88
N MET A 335 -19.32 -15.60 -6.27
CA MET A 335 -20.46 -14.77 -6.69
C MET A 335 -19.92 -13.46 -7.26
N LEU A 336 -19.87 -13.37 -8.60
CA LEU A 336 -19.49 -12.16 -9.33
C LEU A 336 -20.71 -11.29 -9.62
N ASN A 337 -20.49 -10.02 -9.93
CA ASN A 337 -21.53 -9.03 -10.15
C ASN A 337 -22.53 -8.96 -8.97
N ALA A 338 -22.07 -9.27 -7.76
CA ALA A 338 -22.86 -9.32 -6.55
C ALA A 338 -22.37 -8.24 -5.57
N ARG A 339 -23.24 -7.28 -5.25
CA ARG A 339 -22.95 -6.16 -4.35
C ARG A 339 -23.69 -6.36 -3.04
N VAL A 340 -22.99 -6.17 -1.93
CA VAL A 340 -23.63 -6.11 -0.61
C VAL A 340 -24.46 -4.85 -0.52
N SER A 341 -25.71 -4.98 -0.08
CA SER A 341 -26.59 -3.84 0.18
C SER A 341 -26.70 -3.47 1.65
N ARG A 342 -26.64 -4.46 2.54
CA ARG A 342 -26.58 -4.28 4.00
C ARG A 342 -26.16 -5.58 4.69
N VAL A 343 -25.78 -5.48 5.95
CA VAL A 343 -25.48 -6.60 6.83
C VAL A 343 -26.38 -6.48 8.06
N ASP A 344 -27.35 -7.39 8.18
CA ASP A 344 -28.39 -7.30 9.23
C ASP A 344 -27.90 -7.85 10.58
N SER A 345 -26.92 -8.77 10.56
CA SER A 345 -26.31 -9.38 11.75
C SER A 345 -24.99 -10.05 11.39
N PRO A 346 -24.18 -10.50 12.36
CA PRO A 346 -22.95 -11.27 12.06
C PRO A 346 -23.20 -12.56 11.27
N GLN A 347 -24.44 -13.01 11.17
CA GLN A 347 -24.84 -14.24 10.48
C GLN A 347 -25.75 -14.01 9.26
N ARG A 348 -26.03 -12.75 8.88
CA ARG A 348 -26.97 -12.45 7.80
C ARG A 348 -26.54 -11.28 6.96
N ILE A 349 -26.32 -11.52 5.67
CA ILE A 349 -25.91 -10.54 4.68
C ILE A 349 -26.88 -10.51 3.51
N VAL A 350 -27.23 -9.31 3.04
CA VAL A 350 -28.15 -9.08 1.92
C VAL A 350 -27.37 -8.55 0.73
N LEU A 351 -27.52 -9.20 -0.40
CA LEU A 351 -26.81 -8.93 -1.65
C LEU A 351 -27.79 -8.48 -2.74
N LYS A 352 -27.30 -7.70 -3.69
CA LYS A 352 -27.92 -7.45 -4.99
C LYS A 352 -27.01 -8.02 -6.06
N GLN A 353 -27.49 -8.98 -6.84
CA GLN A 353 -26.73 -9.58 -7.93
C GLN A 353 -27.29 -9.16 -9.28
N LYS A 354 -26.44 -8.72 -10.19
CA LYS A 354 -26.81 -8.39 -11.57
C LYS A 354 -27.16 -9.67 -12.31
N ARG A 355 -28.32 -9.68 -12.94
CA ARG A 355 -28.71 -10.68 -13.92
C ARG A 355 -28.75 -10.02 -15.30
N PHE A 356 -28.06 -10.62 -16.24
CA PHE A 356 -28.09 -10.19 -17.63
C PHE A 356 -29.20 -10.99 -18.32
N GLY A 357 -30.22 -10.32 -18.85
CA GLY A 357 -31.28 -10.98 -19.59
C GLY A 357 -30.77 -11.57 -20.91
N ASP A 358 -31.33 -12.67 -21.34
CA ASP A 358 -31.06 -13.33 -22.64
C ASP A 358 -31.62 -12.53 -23.85
N GLY A 359 -31.75 -11.23 -23.76
CA GLY A 359 -32.25 -10.34 -24.81
C GLY A 359 -31.33 -10.33 -26.02
N GLY A 360 -31.87 -10.74 -27.16
CA GLY A 360 -31.21 -10.68 -28.46
C GLY A 360 -30.70 -9.26 -28.77
N ALA A 361 -29.71 -9.19 -29.65
CA ALA A 361 -28.91 -8.02 -30.02
C ALA A 361 -29.69 -6.68 -29.99
N GLY A 362 -29.49 -5.88 -28.92
CA GLY A 362 -29.98 -4.51 -28.91
C GLY A 362 -30.21 -3.84 -27.58
N SER A 363 -30.60 -4.54 -26.50
CA SER A 363 -30.79 -3.96 -25.17
C SER A 363 -30.72 -5.04 -24.08
N ALA A 364 -29.56 -5.23 -23.49
CA ALA A 364 -29.46 -6.09 -22.31
C ALA A 364 -30.08 -5.35 -21.12
N GLU A 365 -31.34 -5.70 -20.80
CA GLU A 365 -32.01 -5.20 -19.59
C GLU A 365 -31.29 -5.78 -18.38
N VAL A 366 -30.69 -4.91 -17.58
CA VAL A 366 -29.99 -5.30 -16.34
C VAL A 366 -31.02 -5.34 -15.22
N THR A 367 -31.32 -6.54 -14.72
CA THR A 367 -32.14 -6.72 -13.54
C THR A 367 -31.27 -7.04 -12.33
N TRP A 368 -31.82 -6.79 -11.11
CA TRP A 368 -31.14 -7.06 -9.86
C TRP A 368 -31.95 -8.04 -9.03
N ASP A 369 -31.37 -9.20 -8.77
CA ASP A 369 -31.92 -10.16 -7.80
C ASP A 369 -31.44 -9.80 -6.40
N VAL A 370 -32.36 -9.75 -5.45
CA VAL A 370 -32.02 -9.61 -4.03
C VAL A 370 -31.84 -11.00 -3.45
N LEU A 371 -30.67 -11.27 -2.91
CA LEU A 371 -30.30 -12.53 -2.31
C LEU A 371 -29.95 -12.33 -0.85
N GLU A 372 -30.38 -13.26 -0.02
CA GLU A 372 -30.03 -13.31 1.39
C GLU A 372 -29.17 -14.54 1.67
N LEU A 373 -28.03 -14.33 2.33
CA LEU A 373 -27.15 -15.42 2.75
C LEU A 373 -27.10 -15.46 4.27
N GLN A 374 -27.33 -16.66 4.82
CA GLN A 374 -27.03 -16.98 6.21
C GLN A 374 -25.63 -17.59 6.30
N CYS A 375 -24.86 -17.19 7.32
CA CYS A 375 -23.45 -17.57 7.45
C CYS A 375 -23.01 -17.61 8.92
N GLY A 376 -21.84 -18.17 9.18
CA GLY A 376 -21.22 -18.19 10.50
C GLY A 376 -20.21 -17.06 10.71
N LEU A 377 -19.71 -16.47 9.60
CA LEU A 377 -18.71 -15.39 9.63
C LEU A 377 -18.80 -14.57 8.34
N ILE A 378 -18.67 -13.26 8.47
CA ILE A 378 -18.52 -12.33 7.35
C ILE A 378 -17.17 -11.62 7.50
N MET A 379 -16.27 -11.81 6.52
CA MET A 379 -15.01 -11.08 6.41
C MET A 379 -15.11 -10.03 5.31
N TRP A 380 -14.79 -8.78 5.64
CA TRP A 380 -14.88 -7.64 4.74
C TRP A 380 -13.50 -7.20 4.25
N ALA A 381 -13.27 -7.33 2.94
CA ALA A 381 -12.05 -6.91 2.23
C ALA A 381 -12.36 -5.97 1.04
N ALA A 382 -13.52 -5.29 1.07
CA ALA A 382 -14.01 -4.48 -0.05
C ALA A 382 -13.87 -2.97 0.23
N GLY A 383 -12.64 -2.51 0.40
CA GLY A 383 -12.35 -1.09 0.43
C GLY A 383 -11.53 -0.63 1.63
N THR A 384 -10.83 0.46 1.39
CA THR A 384 -10.05 1.20 2.39
C THR A 384 -10.51 2.65 2.38
N GLY A 385 -10.46 3.29 3.53
CA GLY A 385 -10.77 4.70 3.71
C GLY A 385 -9.64 5.45 4.41
N PRO A 386 -9.66 6.78 4.41
CA PRO A 386 -8.68 7.59 5.11
C PRO A 386 -8.71 7.34 6.63
N ALA A 387 -7.58 7.52 7.29
CA ALA A 387 -7.55 7.62 8.75
C ALA A 387 -8.25 8.93 9.19
N ALA A 388 -8.83 8.97 10.39
CA ALA A 388 -9.53 10.15 10.87
C ALA A 388 -8.65 11.41 10.86
N LEU A 389 -7.40 11.29 11.30
CA LEU A 389 -6.43 12.38 11.26
C LEU A 389 -6.15 12.85 9.82
N THR A 390 -6.17 11.95 8.82
CA THR A 390 -6.01 12.35 7.41
C THR A 390 -7.17 13.22 6.94
N GLU A 391 -8.40 12.87 7.30
CA GLU A 391 -9.59 13.65 6.97
C GLU A 391 -9.52 15.06 7.58
N THR A 392 -9.16 15.14 8.86
CA THR A 392 -9.00 16.42 9.58
C THR A 392 -7.90 17.27 8.95
N LEU A 393 -6.75 16.67 8.63
CA LEU A 393 -5.62 17.38 8.04
C LEU A 393 -5.94 17.88 6.62
N VAL A 394 -6.63 17.08 5.81
CA VAL A 394 -7.08 17.52 4.47
C VAL A 394 -8.02 18.72 4.58
N ARG A 395 -8.99 18.70 5.50
CA ARG A 395 -9.90 19.85 5.72
C ARG A 395 -9.12 21.08 6.15
N ARG A 396 -8.24 20.97 7.13
CA ARG A 396 -7.41 22.10 7.62
C ARG A 396 -6.58 22.73 6.52
N LEU A 397 -5.90 21.93 5.70
CA LEU A 397 -5.08 22.43 4.60
C LEU A 397 -5.90 23.16 3.53
N VAL A 398 -7.13 22.75 3.33
CA VAL A 398 -8.05 23.44 2.43
C VAL A 398 -8.55 24.77 3.02
N ASP A 399 -8.92 24.78 4.29
CA ASP A 399 -9.42 26.03 4.94
C ASP A 399 -8.33 27.10 5.01
N CYS A 400 -7.09 26.73 5.31
CA CYS A 400 -5.95 27.65 5.28
C CYS A 400 -5.74 28.30 3.91
N THR A 401 -6.12 27.62 2.85
CA THR A 401 -5.97 28.13 1.50
C THR A 401 -7.10 29.06 1.09
N ARG A 402 -8.29 28.89 1.67
CA ARG A 402 -9.45 29.79 1.39
C ARG A 402 -9.31 31.16 2.07
N THR A 403 -8.77 31.21 3.27
CA THR A 403 -8.57 32.46 4.03
C THR A 403 -7.46 33.34 3.45
N ALA A 404 -6.56 32.79 2.61
CA ALA A 404 -5.51 33.57 1.96
C ALA A 404 -5.98 34.33 0.70
N ASP A 405 -7.13 33.95 0.13
CA ASP A 405 -7.62 34.46 -1.16
C ASP A 405 -8.89 35.36 -1.05
N GLU A 406 -9.46 35.59 0.14
CA GLU A 406 -10.60 36.50 0.30
C GLU A 406 -10.13 37.87 0.83
N PRO A 407 -10.20 38.99 0.03
CA PRO A 407 -10.27 40.31 0.58
C PRO A 407 -11.63 40.49 1.27
N ASP A 408 -11.63 41.10 2.46
CA ASP A 408 -12.83 41.48 3.22
C ASP A 408 -13.84 42.20 2.32
N GLU A 409 -14.88 41.53 1.85
CA GLU A 409 -16.07 42.20 1.28
C GLU A 409 -17.20 42.16 2.33
N PRO A 410 -17.93 43.30 2.49
CA PRO A 410 -19.00 43.39 3.49
C PRO A 410 -20.26 42.66 3.02
N ASP A 411 -20.87 42.01 3.98
CA ASP A 411 -22.14 41.33 4.06
C ASP A 411 -23.28 41.96 3.20
N GLU A 412 -23.74 41.28 2.14
CA GLU A 412 -25.02 41.52 1.52
C GLU A 412 -25.83 40.20 1.33
N THR A 413 -26.79 40.05 2.24
CA THR A 413 -28.11 39.40 2.13
C THR A 413 -28.34 38.23 1.17
N SER A 414 -28.54 37.08 1.83
CA SER A 414 -29.50 35.99 1.55
C SER A 414 -30.26 35.96 0.23
N THR A 415 -29.99 34.97 -0.60
CA THR A 415 -31.02 34.15 -1.28
C THR A 415 -30.41 32.77 -1.61
N SER A 416 -31.07 31.72 -1.12
CA SER A 416 -30.73 30.33 -1.34
C SER A 416 -31.20 29.83 -2.71
N PRO A 417 -30.39 29.09 -3.45
CA PRO A 417 -30.84 27.96 -4.26
C PRO A 417 -30.44 26.63 -3.63
N SER A 418 -31.42 25.74 -3.58
CA SER A 418 -31.25 24.34 -3.19
C SER A 418 -30.32 23.63 -4.17
N GLU A 419 -29.10 23.31 -3.76
CA GLU A 419 -28.17 22.52 -4.55
C GLU A 419 -27.94 21.16 -3.88
N ALA A 420 -28.04 20.11 -4.69
CA ALA A 420 -27.78 18.75 -4.29
C ALA A 420 -26.32 18.59 -3.83
N THR A 421 -26.12 18.37 -2.55
CA THR A 421 -24.87 17.88 -1.98
C THR A 421 -24.82 16.37 -2.16
N ASP A 422 -23.63 15.80 -2.46
CA ASP A 422 -23.43 14.35 -2.34
C ASP A 422 -23.57 13.95 -0.86
N GLU A 423 -23.72 12.66 -0.61
CA GLU A 423 -23.92 12.12 0.75
C GLU A 423 -22.74 12.39 1.72
N SER A 424 -21.60 12.95 1.23
CA SER A 424 -20.44 13.36 2.04
C SER A 424 -20.50 14.82 2.49
N GLY A 425 -21.47 15.60 2.00
CA GLY A 425 -21.63 17.01 2.34
C GLY A 425 -20.59 17.95 1.70
N LEU A 426 -19.75 17.45 0.79
CA LEU A 426 -18.74 18.22 0.09
C LEU A 426 -19.12 18.39 -1.38
N ARG A 427 -19.08 19.63 -1.88
CA ARG A 427 -19.40 19.90 -3.29
C ARG A 427 -18.34 19.28 -4.20
N PRO A 428 -18.70 18.62 -5.32
CA PRO A 428 -17.75 18.04 -6.27
C PRO A 428 -16.73 19.03 -6.83
N GLU A 429 -17.10 20.29 -6.94
CA GLU A 429 -16.26 21.38 -7.46
C GLU A 429 -15.06 21.73 -6.55
N PHE A 430 -15.16 21.36 -5.27
CA PHE A 430 -14.14 21.64 -4.28
C PHE A 430 -12.81 20.92 -4.55
N TRP A 431 -12.84 19.74 -5.15
CA TRP A 431 -11.66 18.93 -5.46
C TRP A 431 -10.96 19.32 -6.76
N ALA A 432 -11.60 20.17 -7.55
CA ALA A 432 -11.11 20.57 -8.87
C ALA A 432 -10.19 21.80 -8.85
N ARG A 433 -9.95 22.42 -7.70
CA ARG A 433 -9.09 23.62 -7.60
C ARG A 433 -7.62 23.24 -7.44
N GLN A 434 -6.79 23.77 -8.31
CA GLN A 434 -5.34 23.60 -8.29
C GLN A 434 -4.62 24.92 -8.02
N TRP A 435 -3.41 24.80 -7.48
CA TRP A 435 -2.55 25.89 -7.07
C TRP A 435 -1.49 26.20 -8.12
N THR A 436 -1.24 27.47 -8.38
CA THR A 436 -0.06 27.95 -9.10
C THR A 436 1.14 28.08 -8.14
N ALA A 437 2.35 28.22 -8.71
CA ALA A 437 3.57 28.49 -7.96
C ALA A 437 3.50 29.74 -7.07
N ASN A 438 2.58 30.67 -7.35
CA ASN A 438 2.36 31.91 -6.60
C ASN A 438 1.22 31.81 -5.58
N GLY A 439 0.69 30.63 -5.28
CA GLY A 439 -0.38 30.46 -4.29
C GLY A 439 -1.79 30.78 -4.81
N GLN A 440 -1.99 31.06 -6.10
CA GLN A 440 -3.30 31.35 -6.67
C GLN A 440 -4.06 30.07 -7.04
N VAL A 441 -5.37 30.04 -6.80
CA VAL A 441 -6.26 28.95 -7.18
C VAL A 441 -6.59 29.04 -8.66
N VAL A 442 -6.22 28.04 -9.45
CA VAL A 442 -6.64 27.94 -10.85
C VAL A 442 -7.86 27.03 -10.95
N ALA A 443 -8.92 27.53 -11.57
CA ALA A 443 -10.08 26.71 -11.91
C ALA A 443 -9.68 25.63 -12.92
N SER A 444 -10.11 24.40 -12.69
CA SER A 444 -9.65 23.15 -13.32
C SER A 444 -10.04 22.93 -14.79
N ASN A 445 -10.14 23.97 -15.59
CA ASN A 445 -10.42 23.82 -17.03
C ASN A 445 -9.14 23.65 -17.88
N ALA A 446 -7.95 23.56 -17.26
CA ALA A 446 -6.73 23.22 -17.96
C ALA A 446 -6.64 21.69 -18.14
N VAL A 447 -6.66 21.28 -19.38
CA VAL A 447 -6.48 19.88 -19.82
C VAL A 447 -5.19 19.31 -19.22
N GLY A 448 -5.30 18.26 -18.39
CA GLY A 448 -4.15 17.42 -18.03
C GLY A 448 -3.75 17.32 -16.57
N VAL A 449 -4.46 17.96 -15.62
CA VAL A 449 -4.09 17.85 -14.20
C VAL A 449 -5.01 16.85 -13.47
N PRO A 450 -4.44 15.81 -12.82
CA PRO A 450 -5.23 14.80 -12.13
C PRO A 450 -6.02 15.39 -10.97
N THR A 451 -7.31 15.07 -10.87
CA THR A 451 -8.16 15.44 -9.74
C THR A 451 -7.65 14.81 -8.45
N ALA A 452 -7.61 15.60 -7.36
CA ALA A 452 -7.22 15.09 -6.05
C ALA A 452 -8.11 13.89 -5.65
N THR A 453 -7.50 12.83 -5.13
CA THR A 453 -8.26 11.68 -4.62
C THR A 453 -8.86 12.05 -3.27
N PRO A 454 -10.19 11.96 -3.08
CA PRO A 454 -10.82 12.30 -1.82
C PRO A 454 -10.20 11.57 -0.63
N GLY A 455 -9.99 12.29 0.46
CA GLY A 455 -9.52 11.70 1.71
C GLY A 455 -8.03 11.32 1.76
N ARG A 456 -7.18 11.84 0.84
CA ARG A 456 -5.73 11.66 0.86
C ARG A 456 -5.01 12.98 0.73
N LEU A 457 -3.80 13.04 1.28
CA LEU A 457 -2.93 14.19 1.16
C LEU A 457 -2.30 14.22 -0.23
N THR A 458 -2.59 15.26 -1.00
CA THR A 458 -1.95 15.47 -2.30
C THR A 458 -0.50 15.89 -2.09
N VAL A 459 0.42 15.19 -2.73
CA VAL A 459 1.85 15.46 -2.63
C VAL A 459 2.45 15.87 -3.98
N ASP A 460 3.56 16.58 -3.91
CA ASP A 460 4.38 16.90 -5.06
C ASP A 460 5.34 15.72 -5.43
N PRO A 461 6.15 15.85 -6.50
CA PRO A 461 7.09 14.80 -6.90
C PRO A 461 8.16 14.43 -5.85
N TRP A 462 8.40 15.26 -4.85
CA TRP A 462 9.31 15.00 -3.72
C TRP A 462 8.58 14.56 -2.46
N LEU A 463 7.27 14.25 -2.57
CA LEU A 463 6.39 13.77 -1.49
C LEU A 463 6.09 14.82 -0.41
N ARG A 464 6.31 16.12 -0.70
CA ARG A 464 5.90 17.21 0.17
C ARG A 464 4.39 17.45 0.02
N VAL A 465 3.72 17.68 1.13
CA VAL A 465 2.27 17.90 1.16
C VAL A 465 1.94 19.28 0.61
N ARG A 466 1.06 19.34 -0.37
CA ARG A 466 0.59 20.60 -0.94
C ARG A 466 -0.32 21.34 0.05
N GLY A 467 -0.16 22.64 0.14
CA GLY A 467 -0.89 23.49 1.10
C GLY A 467 -0.29 23.58 2.50
N ALA A 468 0.71 22.75 2.83
CA ALA A 468 1.53 22.91 4.02
C ALA A 468 2.75 23.82 3.76
N PRO A 469 3.36 24.43 4.80
CA PRO A 469 4.63 25.14 4.66
C PRO A 469 5.68 24.22 4.02
N VAL A 470 6.34 24.72 2.98
CA VAL A 470 7.18 23.92 2.10
C VAL A 470 8.31 23.24 2.88
N GLY A 471 8.45 21.94 2.69
CA GLY A 471 9.51 21.13 3.31
C GLY A 471 9.26 20.72 4.75
N THR A 472 8.21 21.20 5.41
CA THR A 472 7.93 20.87 6.82
C THR A 472 7.04 19.63 7.00
N LEU A 473 6.23 19.31 6.00
CA LEU A 473 5.33 18.15 6.01
C LEU A 473 5.46 17.34 4.72
N LEU A 474 5.81 16.06 4.86
CA LEU A 474 5.82 15.07 3.80
C LEU A 474 4.75 14.00 4.08
N ALA A 475 4.17 13.39 3.03
CA ALA A 475 3.24 12.28 3.20
C ALA A 475 3.61 11.11 2.29
N ILE A 476 3.54 9.89 2.85
CA ILE A 476 3.97 8.66 2.18
C ILE A 476 2.96 7.52 2.38
N GLY A 477 3.01 6.55 1.49
CA GLY A 477 2.15 5.36 1.52
C GLY A 477 0.70 5.67 1.18
N ASP A 478 -0.19 4.88 1.73
CA ASP A 478 -1.62 4.89 1.37
C ASP A 478 -2.34 6.19 1.78
N ALA A 479 -1.77 6.97 2.70
CA ALA A 479 -2.30 8.27 3.12
C ALA A 479 -2.06 9.39 2.09
N SER A 480 -1.17 9.17 1.12
CA SER A 480 -0.80 10.15 0.11
C SER A 480 -1.40 9.85 -1.27
N SER A 481 -1.68 10.89 -2.04
CA SER A 481 -1.96 10.84 -3.48
C SER A 481 -0.71 11.29 -4.22
N CYS A 482 0.07 10.32 -4.72
CA CYS A 482 1.27 10.54 -5.50
C CYS A 482 1.05 10.09 -6.94
N TYR A 483 1.45 10.91 -7.88
CA TYR A 483 1.31 10.63 -9.31
C TYR A 483 2.65 10.24 -9.92
N SER A 484 2.62 9.32 -10.85
CA SER A 484 3.76 8.94 -11.65
C SER A 484 4.02 9.96 -12.76
N ALA A 485 5.17 9.88 -13.43
CA ALA A 485 5.56 10.82 -14.49
C ALA A 485 4.60 10.85 -15.69
N ASP A 486 3.79 9.78 -15.89
CA ASP A 486 2.74 9.72 -16.92
C ASP A 486 1.40 10.30 -16.45
N GLY A 487 1.34 10.88 -15.24
CA GLY A 487 0.13 11.44 -14.66
C GLY A 487 -0.82 10.40 -14.05
N SER A 488 -0.47 9.12 -14.03
CA SER A 488 -1.27 8.09 -13.37
C SER A 488 -1.09 8.11 -11.85
N LEU A 489 -2.19 7.91 -11.11
CA LEU A 489 -2.15 7.79 -9.66
C LEU A 489 -1.46 6.47 -9.27
N LEU A 490 -0.47 6.55 -8.39
CA LEU A 490 0.22 5.35 -7.89
C LEU A 490 -0.71 4.49 -7.01
N PRO A 491 -0.63 3.15 -7.14
CA PRO A 491 -1.48 2.26 -6.39
C PRO A 491 -1.13 2.24 -4.90
N GLN A 492 -2.13 2.04 -4.04
CA GLN A 492 -1.95 1.83 -2.60
C GLN A 492 -1.39 0.42 -2.34
N THR A 493 -0.08 0.31 -2.36
CA THR A 493 0.61 -0.96 -2.16
C THR A 493 1.79 -0.83 -1.21
N ALA A 494 2.13 -1.93 -0.55
CA ALA A 494 3.33 -2.04 0.27
C ALA A 494 4.62 -1.66 -0.49
N GLN A 495 4.67 -1.95 -1.81
CA GLN A 495 5.82 -1.59 -2.66
C GLN A 495 5.97 -0.08 -2.81
N VAL A 496 4.89 0.63 -3.10
CA VAL A 496 4.90 2.10 -3.23
C VAL A 496 5.29 2.72 -1.89
N ALA A 497 4.62 2.32 -0.81
CA ALA A 497 4.87 2.86 0.52
C ALA A 497 6.32 2.67 0.98
N ALA A 498 6.88 1.46 0.82
CA ALA A 498 8.27 1.17 1.20
C ALA A 498 9.29 1.96 0.35
N GLN A 499 9.04 2.10 -0.96
CA GLN A 499 9.91 2.87 -1.83
C GLN A 499 9.86 4.37 -1.52
N GLN A 500 8.68 4.91 -1.20
CA GLN A 500 8.53 6.30 -0.77
C GLN A 500 9.25 6.55 0.57
N GLY A 501 9.10 5.66 1.56
CA GLY A 501 9.80 5.78 2.84
C GLY A 501 11.32 5.78 2.67
N ALA A 502 11.86 4.85 1.90
CA ALA A 502 13.29 4.79 1.59
C ALA A 502 13.78 6.02 0.81
N TYR A 503 12.97 6.53 -0.11
CA TYR A 503 13.27 7.74 -0.86
C TYR A 503 13.36 8.96 0.05
N VAL A 504 12.38 9.18 0.92
CA VAL A 504 12.37 10.30 1.88
C VAL A 504 13.57 10.21 2.81
N ALA A 505 13.90 9.01 3.34
CA ALA A 505 15.08 8.83 4.17
C ALA A 505 16.36 9.29 3.47
N ARG A 506 16.54 8.94 2.19
CA ARG A 506 17.71 9.36 1.41
C ARG A 506 17.73 10.85 1.09
N LEU A 507 16.56 11.47 0.82
CA LEU A 507 16.48 12.93 0.69
C LEU A 507 17.01 13.62 1.95
N LEU A 508 16.56 13.16 3.12
CA LEU A 508 16.95 13.68 4.41
C LEU A 508 18.45 13.45 4.69
N ASN A 509 18.93 12.23 4.53
CA ASN A 509 20.32 11.84 4.78
C ASN A 509 21.32 12.60 3.88
N ARG A 510 20.91 12.92 2.65
CA ARG A 510 21.73 13.68 1.70
C ARG A 510 21.71 15.19 1.95
N GLY A 511 20.91 15.65 2.92
CA GLY A 511 20.86 17.04 3.36
C GLY A 511 20.29 18.00 2.33
N TYR A 512 19.38 17.55 1.46
CA TYR A 512 18.68 18.47 0.56
C TYR A 512 17.82 19.45 1.34
N ASP A 513 17.86 20.72 0.94
CA ASP A 513 16.93 21.73 1.44
C ASP A 513 15.55 21.50 0.82
N LEU A 514 14.65 20.88 1.61
CA LEU A 514 13.30 20.55 1.17
C LEU A 514 12.45 21.80 0.89
N SER A 515 12.80 22.97 1.45
CA SER A 515 12.12 24.23 1.17
C SER A 515 12.54 24.86 -0.14
N GLY A 516 13.78 24.59 -0.57
CA GLY A 516 14.36 25.10 -1.82
C GLY A 516 14.00 24.28 -3.06
N LEU A 517 13.40 23.08 -2.92
CA LEU A 517 12.98 22.27 -4.07
C LEU A 517 11.84 22.96 -4.84
N PRO A 518 11.81 22.87 -6.19
CA PRO A 518 10.77 23.50 -7.00
C PRO A 518 9.37 23.09 -6.52
N GLN A 519 8.47 24.05 -6.41
CA GLN A 519 7.08 23.78 -6.09
C GLN A 519 6.33 23.37 -7.36
N GLY A 520 5.96 22.11 -7.45
CA GLY A 520 4.80 21.68 -8.18
C GLY A 520 4.69 21.92 -9.68
N ALA A 521 5.77 21.93 -10.45
CA ALA A 521 5.62 21.72 -11.88
C ALA A 521 5.06 20.33 -12.14
N ALA A 522 3.95 20.22 -12.87
CA ALA A 522 3.53 18.95 -13.43
C ALA A 522 4.69 18.39 -14.27
N PRO A 523 4.94 17.06 -14.26
CA PRO A 523 5.99 16.49 -15.08
C PRO A 523 5.75 16.92 -16.53
N SER A 524 6.67 17.72 -17.08
CA SER A 524 6.65 18.03 -18.49
C SER A 524 6.85 16.74 -19.27
N SER A 525 6.29 16.65 -20.46
CA SER A 525 6.39 15.49 -21.35
C SER A 525 7.83 15.13 -21.78
N SER A 526 8.82 15.89 -21.32
CA SER A 526 10.25 15.66 -21.57
C SER A 526 10.90 14.96 -20.37
N PRO A 527 11.56 13.83 -20.58
CA PRO A 527 12.17 13.07 -19.50
C PRO A 527 13.45 13.78 -19.04
N GLY A 528 13.39 14.39 -17.87
CA GLY A 528 14.57 14.85 -17.13
C GLY A 528 14.75 16.35 -16.96
N ALA A 529 14.00 17.21 -17.64
CA ALA A 529 14.05 18.64 -17.41
C ALA A 529 12.79 19.12 -16.69
N MET A 530 12.96 19.76 -15.55
CA MET A 530 11.90 20.56 -14.93
C MET A 530 12.06 21.98 -15.46
N LEU A 531 11.01 22.49 -16.08
CA LEU A 531 10.99 23.85 -16.62
C LEU A 531 10.21 24.76 -15.66
N ASP A 532 10.65 25.99 -15.51
CA ASP A 532 9.87 27.04 -14.85
C ASP A 532 8.72 27.51 -15.75
N GLU A 533 7.90 28.46 -15.28
CA GLU A 533 6.77 29.00 -16.02
C GLU A 533 7.19 29.72 -17.33
N SER A 534 8.47 30.04 -17.48
CA SER A 534 9.06 30.65 -18.69
C SER A 534 9.65 29.62 -19.65
N GLY A 535 9.61 28.32 -19.31
CA GLY A 535 10.18 27.25 -20.13
C GLY A 535 11.69 27.04 -19.96
N CYS A 536 12.31 27.66 -18.93
CA CYS A 536 13.71 27.42 -18.58
C CYS A 536 13.90 26.22 -17.67
N GLU A 537 15.01 25.48 -17.82
CA GLU A 537 15.41 24.43 -16.89
C GLU A 537 15.56 24.98 -15.47
N LEU A 538 14.80 24.43 -14.52
CA LEU A 538 14.92 24.80 -13.12
C LEU A 538 16.25 24.29 -12.58
N ALA A 539 17.10 25.20 -12.14
CA ALA A 539 18.36 24.86 -11.50
C ALA A 539 18.11 24.08 -10.19
N ALA A 540 18.91 23.04 -9.98
CA ALA A 540 18.84 22.26 -8.76
C ALA A 540 19.18 23.10 -7.53
N PRO A 541 18.50 22.89 -6.39
CA PRO A 541 18.83 23.57 -5.16
C PRO A 541 20.24 23.16 -4.68
N PRO A 542 21.01 24.10 -4.12
CA PRO A 542 22.33 23.81 -3.59
C PRO A 542 22.24 22.85 -2.40
N VAL A 543 23.17 21.91 -2.32
CA VAL A 543 23.31 21.01 -1.17
C VAL A 543 23.73 21.83 0.05
N SER A 544 23.02 21.70 1.16
CA SER A 544 23.42 22.30 2.42
C SER A 544 24.76 21.69 2.88
N HIS A 545 25.81 22.50 2.98
CA HIS A 545 27.15 22.06 3.33
C HIS A 545 27.27 21.52 4.78
N ALA A 546 26.28 21.68 5.62
CA ALA A 546 26.30 21.29 7.02
C ALA A 546 26.10 19.78 7.28
N ALA A 547 25.55 19.04 6.31
CA ALA A 547 25.10 17.66 6.54
C ALA A 547 26.04 16.57 6.00
N VAL A 548 27.15 16.90 5.34
CA VAL A 548 28.02 15.89 4.70
C VAL A 548 29.18 15.51 5.60
N ALA A 549 28.95 14.57 6.50
CA ALA A 549 30.01 13.96 7.31
C ALA A 549 30.58 12.71 6.63
N GLY A 550 31.79 12.79 6.07
CA GLY A 550 32.59 11.65 5.60
C GLY A 550 32.79 11.52 4.08
N ASP A 551 33.97 11.07 3.68
CA ASP A 551 34.43 11.04 2.29
C ASP A 551 33.63 10.10 1.37
N LEU A 552 33.09 8.99 1.89
CA LEU A 552 32.27 8.06 1.11
C LEU A 552 30.85 8.57 0.91
N GLN A 553 30.29 9.22 1.92
CA GLN A 553 29.01 9.93 1.80
C GLN A 553 29.12 11.09 0.80
N ARG A 554 30.26 11.80 0.77
CA ARG A 554 30.54 12.82 -0.27
C ARG A 554 30.61 12.21 -1.66
N THR A 555 31.25 11.07 -1.83
CA THR A 555 31.38 10.41 -3.14
C THR A 555 30.04 9.85 -3.63
N LEU A 556 29.22 9.31 -2.74
CA LEU A 556 27.87 8.85 -3.06
C LEU A 556 26.88 10.02 -3.22
N ALA A 557 27.06 11.09 -2.44
CA ALA A 557 26.31 12.34 -2.57
C ALA A 557 26.68 13.11 -3.86
N LEU A 558 27.91 13.06 -4.33
CA LEU A 558 28.32 13.67 -5.60
C LEU A 558 27.48 13.15 -6.79
N ARG A 559 26.95 11.95 -6.69
CA ARG A 559 26.06 11.37 -7.68
C ARG A 559 24.64 11.94 -7.64
N GLY A 560 24.18 12.38 -6.46
CA GLY A 560 22.91 13.09 -6.25
C GLY A 560 23.09 14.59 -5.94
N ALA A 561 24.35 15.06 -5.88
CA ALA A 561 24.68 16.40 -5.39
C ALA A 561 24.22 17.51 -6.34
N VAL A 562 23.94 17.17 -7.57
CA VAL A 562 23.54 18.17 -8.55
C VAL A 562 22.03 18.38 -8.52
N GLU A 563 21.21 17.35 -8.21
CA GLU A 563 19.75 17.46 -8.23
C GLU A 563 19.04 16.44 -7.32
N ALA A 564 18.10 16.90 -6.51
CA ALA A 564 17.14 16.04 -5.83
C ALA A 564 16.13 15.50 -6.85
N ARG A 565 16.40 14.34 -7.41
CA ARG A 565 15.50 13.72 -8.39
C ARG A 565 14.11 13.45 -7.79
N PRO A 566 13.03 13.68 -8.53
CA PRO A 566 11.68 13.35 -8.08
C PRO A 566 11.52 11.85 -7.81
N PHE A 567 10.54 11.51 -6.99
CA PHE A 567 10.22 10.10 -6.70
C PHE A 567 9.78 9.36 -7.97
N ALA A 568 10.43 8.24 -8.24
CA ALA A 568 10.05 7.33 -9.32
C ALA A 568 9.73 5.95 -8.76
N PHE A 569 8.52 5.46 -9.02
CA PHE A 569 8.08 4.13 -8.60
C PHE A 569 8.63 3.06 -9.54
N LEU A 570 9.34 2.10 -9.00
CA LEU A 570 9.76 0.89 -9.71
C LEU A 570 8.76 -0.24 -9.43
N ASN A 571 7.91 -0.52 -10.39
CA ASN A 571 6.98 -1.63 -10.30
C ASN A 571 7.72 -2.97 -10.52
N LEU A 572 7.69 -3.84 -9.53
CA LEU A 572 8.32 -5.17 -9.56
C LEU A 572 7.30 -6.30 -9.82
N GLY A 573 6.06 -5.94 -10.11
CA GLY A 573 4.99 -6.89 -10.38
C GLY A 573 4.09 -7.19 -9.19
N LEU A 574 3.21 -8.18 -9.38
CA LEU A 574 2.15 -8.56 -8.46
C LEU A 574 2.20 -10.05 -8.16
N LEU A 575 1.86 -10.40 -6.93
CA LEU A 575 1.81 -11.78 -6.45
C LEU A 575 0.49 -11.99 -5.72
N ALA A 576 -0.14 -13.16 -5.87
CA ALA A 576 -1.33 -13.53 -5.10
C ALA A 576 -1.41 -15.04 -4.88
N TYR A 577 -1.64 -15.47 -3.64
CA TYR A 577 -1.88 -16.86 -3.28
C TYR A 577 -3.34 -17.26 -3.54
N LEU A 578 -3.56 -18.45 -4.09
CA LEU A 578 -4.89 -18.94 -4.47
C LEU A 578 -5.35 -20.17 -3.66
N GLY A 579 -4.49 -20.72 -2.81
CA GLY A 579 -4.72 -21.99 -2.13
C GLY A 579 -4.16 -23.20 -2.90
N GLY A 580 -4.04 -24.34 -2.22
CA GLY A 580 -3.59 -25.59 -2.81
C GLY A 580 -2.15 -25.63 -3.30
N GLY A 581 -1.30 -24.74 -2.82
CA GLY A 581 0.06 -24.59 -3.34
C GLY A 581 0.09 -23.97 -4.74
N GLU A 582 -0.94 -23.21 -5.10
CA GLU A 582 -1.00 -22.43 -6.34
C GLU A 582 -0.97 -20.92 -6.03
N ALA A 583 -0.22 -20.17 -6.82
CA ALA A 583 -0.20 -18.71 -6.76
C ALA A 583 -0.07 -18.11 -8.16
N LEU A 584 -0.47 -16.85 -8.27
CA LEU A 584 -0.20 -16.01 -9.42
C LEU A 584 1.06 -15.20 -9.16
N SER A 585 1.93 -15.15 -10.15
CA SER A 585 3.16 -14.36 -10.12
C SER A 585 3.32 -13.63 -11.44
N GLN A 586 3.07 -12.33 -11.42
CA GLN A 586 3.31 -11.44 -12.54
C GLN A 586 4.52 -10.58 -12.19
N VAL A 587 5.68 -10.92 -12.75
CA VAL A 587 6.94 -10.18 -12.54
C VAL A 587 7.11 -9.17 -13.65
N GLN A 588 7.36 -7.93 -13.27
CA GLN A 588 7.62 -6.86 -14.24
C GLN A 588 8.70 -5.92 -13.71
N VAL A 589 9.31 -5.16 -14.59
CA VAL A 589 10.27 -4.10 -14.25
C VAL A 589 9.84 -2.85 -14.99
N GLY A 590 9.30 -1.88 -14.24
CA GLY A 590 8.60 -0.74 -14.83
C GLY A 590 7.40 -1.21 -15.65
N ASN A 591 7.31 -0.82 -16.91
CA ASN A 591 6.24 -1.22 -17.83
C ASN A 591 6.51 -2.55 -18.57
N ASN A 592 7.71 -3.11 -18.41
CA ASN A 592 8.11 -4.32 -19.12
C ASN A 592 7.76 -5.58 -18.32
N ARG A 593 6.90 -6.42 -18.86
CA ARG A 593 6.56 -7.72 -18.29
C ARG A 593 7.66 -8.72 -18.60
N LEU A 594 8.17 -9.37 -17.57
CA LEU A 594 9.23 -10.37 -17.69
C LEU A 594 8.67 -11.79 -17.62
N LEU A 595 7.70 -12.01 -16.72
CA LEU A 595 7.18 -13.34 -16.44
C LEU A 595 5.74 -13.22 -15.93
N SER A 596 4.88 -14.11 -16.41
CA SER A 596 3.50 -14.28 -15.93
C SER A 596 3.25 -15.76 -15.73
N GLU A 597 3.28 -16.22 -14.48
CA GLU A 597 3.18 -17.62 -14.11
C GLU A 597 2.02 -17.86 -13.14
N ALA A 598 1.41 -19.02 -13.25
CA ALA A 598 0.36 -19.50 -12.36
C ALA A 598 0.65 -20.94 -11.91
N GLY A 599 0.03 -21.37 -10.82
CA GLY A 599 0.18 -22.73 -10.31
C GLY A 599 1.40 -22.90 -9.41
N SER A 600 2.00 -24.10 -9.41
CA SER A 600 3.09 -24.47 -8.48
C SER A 600 4.38 -23.66 -8.70
N VAL A 601 4.70 -23.31 -9.96
CA VAL A 601 5.86 -22.43 -10.26
C VAL A 601 5.61 -21.03 -9.72
N GLY A 602 4.42 -20.48 -9.95
CA GLY A 602 4.00 -19.21 -9.36
C GLY A 602 4.06 -19.24 -7.83
N PHE A 603 3.70 -20.35 -7.20
CA PHE A 603 3.76 -20.52 -5.75
C PHE A 603 5.20 -20.54 -5.21
N LEU A 604 6.12 -21.25 -5.87
CA LEU A 604 7.53 -21.26 -5.48
C LEU A 604 8.12 -19.83 -5.57
N LEU A 605 7.79 -19.11 -6.62
CA LEU A 605 8.21 -17.72 -6.82
C LEU A 605 7.62 -16.81 -5.72
N TRP A 606 6.32 -16.95 -5.45
CA TRP A 606 5.62 -16.22 -4.38
C TRP A 606 6.31 -16.45 -3.01
N ARG A 607 6.58 -17.70 -2.64
CA ARG A 607 7.30 -18.04 -1.40
C ARG A 607 8.68 -17.39 -1.34
N SER A 608 9.47 -17.55 -2.42
CA SER A 608 10.81 -17.02 -2.50
C SER A 608 10.85 -15.49 -2.34
N VAL A 609 9.96 -14.79 -3.04
CA VAL A 609 9.84 -13.33 -2.95
C VAL A 609 9.43 -12.91 -1.54
N TYR A 610 8.47 -13.58 -0.92
CA TYR A 610 7.99 -13.21 0.42
C TYR A 610 9.03 -13.46 1.52
N VAL A 611 9.86 -14.51 1.42
CA VAL A 611 11.00 -14.69 2.34
C VAL A 611 12.04 -13.60 2.14
N VAL A 612 12.41 -13.30 0.89
CA VAL A 612 13.39 -12.24 0.61
C VAL A 612 12.93 -10.87 1.05
N LYS A 613 11.63 -10.58 0.90
CA LYS A 613 10.98 -9.31 1.29
C LYS A 613 10.78 -9.16 2.79
N GLN A 614 10.93 -10.23 3.59
CA GLN A 614 10.89 -10.10 5.06
C GLN A 614 11.93 -9.10 5.54
N VAL A 615 11.54 -8.30 6.51
CA VAL A 615 12.28 -7.10 6.92
C VAL A 615 13.55 -7.38 7.71
N SER A 616 13.64 -8.57 8.36
CA SER A 616 14.81 -8.97 9.14
C SER A 616 15.20 -10.45 8.91
N PRO A 617 16.46 -10.82 9.20
CA PRO A 617 16.87 -12.24 9.17
C PRO A 617 16.04 -13.12 10.13
N ARG A 618 15.65 -12.55 11.28
CA ARG A 618 14.80 -13.22 12.27
C ARG A 618 13.45 -13.62 11.67
N THR A 619 12.73 -12.69 11.07
CA THR A 619 11.41 -12.96 10.48
C THR A 619 11.50 -13.90 9.28
N ARG A 620 12.59 -13.85 8.48
CA ARG A 620 12.84 -14.82 7.40
C ARG A 620 12.94 -16.25 7.92
N PHE A 621 13.73 -16.44 8.98
CA PHE A 621 13.89 -17.76 9.61
C PHE A 621 12.58 -18.26 10.22
N LEU A 622 11.88 -17.41 10.95
CA LEU A 622 10.62 -17.77 11.59
C LEU A 622 9.53 -18.18 10.60
N VAL A 623 9.37 -17.44 9.50
CA VAL A 623 8.40 -17.80 8.45
C VAL A 623 8.75 -19.14 7.79
N LEU A 624 10.02 -19.39 7.49
CA LEU A 624 10.46 -20.68 6.95
C LEU A 624 10.19 -21.82 7.93
N PHE A 625 10.44 -21.57 9.22
CA PHE A 625 10.20 -22.54 10.28
C PHE A 625 8.69 -22.82 10.44
N ASP A 626 7.84 -21.80 10.40
CA ASP A 626 6.39 -21.96 10.47
C ASP A 626 5.85 -22.79 9.30
N TRP A 627 6.32 -22.55 8.09
CA TRP A 627 5.94 -23.36 6.93
C TRP A 627 6.37 -24.82 7.07
N LEU A 628 7.58 -25.06 7.62
CA LEU A 628 8.04 -26.43 7.91
C LEU A 628 7.18 -27.07 9.00
N LYS A 629 6.94 -26.36 10.12
CA LYS A 629 6.08 -26.79 11.22
C LYS A 629 4.69 -27.16 10.73
N THR A 630 4.07 -26.28 9.96
CA THR A 630 2.72 -26.50 9.41
C THR A 630 2.68 -27.70 8.46
N LYS A 631 3.73 -27.92 7.66
CA LYS A 631 3.81 -29.09 6.77
C LYS A 631 3.99 -30.40 7.52
N LEU A 632 4.72 -30.42 8.64
CA LEU A 632 5.00 -31.63 9.41
C LEU A 632 3.88 -31.97 10.41
N PHE A 633 3.35 -30.97 11.11
CA PHE A 633 2.42 -31.16 12.24
C PHE A 633 0.99 -30.67 11.93
N GLY A 634 0.79 -29.99 10.81
CA GLY A 634 -0.46 -29.31 10.48
C GLY A 634 -0.55 -27.93 11.10
N ARG A 635 -1.68 -27.24 10.82
CA ARG A 635 -1.98 -25.92 11.37
C ARG A 635 -2.39 -26.02 12.84
N ASP A 636 -1.95 -25.04 13.62
CA ASP A 636 -2.39 -24.90 15.00
C ASP A 636 -3.78 -24.23 15.00
N ILE A 637 -4.75 -24.94 15.61
CA ILE A 637 -6.15 -24.49 15.73
C ILE A 637 -6.52 -24.11 17.16
N THR A 638 -5.56 -24.19 18.10
CA THR A 638 -5.81 -23.80 19.49
C THR A 638 -6.24 -22.33 19.55
N ASP A 639 -7.30 -22.08 20.28
CA ASP A 639 -7.78 -20.72 20.60
C ASP A 639 -7.03 -20.20 21.82
N TRP A 640 -6.46 -19.01 21.71
CA TRP A 640 -5.73 -18.32 22.77
C TRP A 640 -6.50 -17.09 23.22
#